data_337f9d6bea8783740960efc5b6d4e406
#
_entry.id   337f9d6bea8783740960efc5b6d4e406
#
_cell.length_a   1.000
_cell.length_b   1.000
_cell.length_c   1.000
_cell.angle_alpha   90.00
_cell.angle_beta   90.00
_cell.angle_gamma   90.00
#
_symmetry.space_group_name_H-M   'P 1'
#
loop_
_entity.id
_entity.type
_entity.pdbx_description
1 polymer ?
#
loop_
_entity_poly.entity_id
_entity_poly.type
_entity_poly.pdbx_seq_one_letter_code
_entity_poly.pdbx_strand_id
1 'polypeptide(L)'
;MQNQYKLYANIKTAVVFLCVLTFITSPLLANSRCINKFQQLLTIPADTIPARTDSGVSAPADTLPAKKAIKKPVISDSISFVETDSLSDSSRRIVVDTTLFSKDSLDAPISYTAEDSAVLHIPTKQFLLYGKANTTYTDMKLDANTIEYDQNKNLIKAYGGTDTSKGALNLPTFVQGDQTSIMDTVFFNLKTQKGLTKNTYYKAGEMFVNAQRVKKVEKDVEYAYRGRFTTCNLDTPHFDIRARKIKIVNNKIAVSGPAFPEFEGVPMPIAIPFGIYPLQRGRHSGLLPPQFTTSDVFGLGLEGLGYYKVINDNWDSRIQGNFYSYGGWQADATTNYYKRYKYRGTFALSAIHTKRLNNDLYSLSKEEFYTSNTYQVRWNHSSDSKARPGTTFSASVQAGSTQYNQNLTNNAMENFNNNLASSITYSKTWGLGNNLSVSLNETQNSVSRLINMNLPTVSFTTSTIYPFQKKEQVGSLKWYQKLGIGYSGNLLNVISFYDSAMNFRKILDTMQWGVTHRIPITLTLPAIGPLVLAPSINYQENWYAQKIDYSNWNKKSGKVDTSIERGFYAAREMSFGMSMNTRIFGTYNFKNSKLRHEIDPSIGISYKPNLVSKYYKNVIVDSNKQVRRISQLQGNVLGGFSEGRFGGITFGISNLLEMKKRNTDSTSADSVKKVRILDNLSITSGYNLIPDSANKETPISPISISAGTNLFNKINITANATINPYRQDTANHYHLLWKEGKVGQFQQGNLSLSTSLKSKSKKDDRTDEERLNDYDETLTPDEQQSQLDYIRSNPAEFVDFNTPWSLQLSYSLGFTRMLQSDLIHYKNNLSTNVNVNGTISLSPKWQLGGGFYFDIITRKLQASNFFLTRDMHCWQMTIDINVGLYKSFTITLNPKSGILRDLRINKRFMQQ
;
A
#
# COMPACT_ATOMS: atom_id res chain seq x y z
N MET A 1 45.93 2.37 -13.91
CA MET A 1 45.76 2.75 -12.50
C MET A 1 44.31 3.14 -12.12
N GLN A 2 43.52 3.76 -13.01
CA GLN A 2 42.14 4.16 -12.69
C GLN A 2 41.15 2.99 -12.49
N ASN A 3 41.34 1.85 -13.12
CA ASN A 3 40.45 0.70 -13.00
C ASN A 3 40.64 -0.09 -11.70
N GLN A 4 41.78 -0.07 -11.08
CA GLN A 4 42.01 -0.71 -9.79
C GLN A 4 41.39 0.09 -8.63
N TYR A 5 41.36 1.43 -8.75
CA TYR A 5 40.71 2.27 -7.73
C TYR A 5 39.17 2.14 -7.71
N LYS A 6 38.55 1.95 -8.89
CA LYS A 6 37.11 1.72 -8.98
C LYS A 6 36.68 0.36 -8.38
N LEU A 7 37.48 -0.68 -8.57
CA LEU A 7 37.22 -2.00 -7.99
C LEU A 7 37.38 -1.97 -6.45
N TYR A 8 38.37 -1.22 -5.95
CA TYR A 8 38.60 -1.08 -4.49
C TYR A 8 37.52 -0.26 -3.78
N ALA A 9 36.98 0.78 -4.42
CA ALA A 9 35.87 1.56 -3.88
C ALA A 9 34.59 0.71 -3.79
N ASN A 10 34.31 -0.09 -4.82
CA ASN A 10 33.14 -0.96 -4.85
C ASN A 10 33.21 -2.11 -3.81
N ILE A 11 34.42 -2.64 -3.58
CA ILE A 11 34.65 -3.69 -2.56
C ILE A 11 34.50 -3.11 -1.15
N LYS A 12 34.96 -1.87 -0.91
CA LYS A 12 34.79 -1.22 0.40
C LYS A 12 33.34 -0.92 0.74
N THR A 13 32.54 -0.49 -0.21
CA THR A 13 31.10 -0.27 0.00
C THR A 13 30.37 -1.58 0.31
N ALA A 14 30.74 -2.66 -0.38
CA ALA A 14 30.21 -4.01 -0.11
C ALA A 14 30.65 -4.54 1.27
N VAL A 15 31.90 -4.24 1.70
CA VAL A 15 32.42 -4.68 3.01
C VAL A 15 31.75 -3.92 4.16
N VAL A 16 31.53 -2.60 4.03
CA VAL A 16 30.79 -1.82 5.05
C VAL A 16 29.35 -2.31 5.14
N PHE A 17 28.72 -2.65 4.01
CA PHE A 17 27.37 -3.19 4.01
C PHE A 17 27.33 -4.62 4.58
N LEU A 18 28.36 -5.43 4.32
CA LEU A 18 28.49 -6.75 4.91
C LEU A 18 28.73 -6.68 6.43
N CYS A 19 29.50 -5.69 6.89
CA CYS A 19 29.69 -5.43 8.32
C CYS A 19 28.39 -4.96 9.00
N VAL A 20 27.58 -4.12 8.36
CA VAL A 20 26.25 -3.72 8.88
C VAL A 20 25.29 -4.91 8.86
N LEU A 21 25.33 -5.75 7.82
CA LEU A 21 24.53 -6.97 7.75
C LEU A 21 24.97 -8.00 8.83
N THR A 22 26.26 -8.14 9.09
CA THR A 22 26.77 -9.02 10.16
C THR A 22 26.44 -8.51 11.55
N PHE A 23 26.34 -7.18 11.74
CA PHE A 23 25.83 -6.58 12.99
C PHE A 23 24.32 -6.79 13.17
N ILE A 24 23.55 -6.87 12.09
CA ILE A 24 22.11 -7.13 12.13
C ILE A 24 21.83 -8.65 12.26
N THR A 25 22.70 -9.50 11.71
CA THR A 25 22.54 -10.97 11.76
C THR A 25 23.18 -11.62 12.98
N SER A 26 24.12 -10.96 13.65
CA SER A 26 24.78 -11.48 14.85
C SER A 26 23.83 -11.79 16.03
N PRO A 27 22.74 -11.08 16.30
CA PRO A 27 21.76 -11.51 17.31
C PRO A 27 20.90 -12.70 16.88
N LEU A 28 20.84 -13.04 15.61
CA LEU A 28 20.08 -14.20 15.11
C LEU A 28 20.87 -15.51 15.13
N LEU A 29 22.20 -15.45 15.08
CA LEU A 29 23.08 -16.61 15.14
C LEU A 29 23.65 -16.88 16.54
N ALA A 30 23.71 -15.87 17.40
CA ALA A 30 24.16 -16.02 18.79
C ALA A 30 23.14 -16.70 19.71
N ASN A 31 21.90 -16.84 19.27
CA ASN A 31 20.79 -17.33 20.10
C ASN A 31 20.67 -18.87 20.19
N SER A 32 21.50 -19.64 19.49
CA SER A 32 21.45 -21.11 19.59
C SER A 32 22.43 -21.71 20.60
N ARG A 33 23.39 -20.95 21.12
CA ARG A 33 24.33 -21.45 22.14
C ARG A 33 24.25 -20.75 23.52
N CYS A 34 23.62 -19.61 23.64
CA CYS A 34 23.42 -18.94 24.93
C CYS A 34 22.13 -19.29 25.66
N ILE A 35 21.13 -19.84 24.97
CA ILE A 35 19.85 -20.21 25.61
C ILE A 35 19.99 -21.41 26.55
N ASN A 36 20.93 -22.30 26.30
CA ASN A 36 21.16 -23.46 27.17
C ASN A 36 21.92 -23.15 28.47
N LYS A 37 22.50 -21.99 28.64
CA LYS A 37 23.12 -21.57 29.92
C LYS A 37 22.25 -20.69 30.79
N PHE A 38 21.19 -20.08 30.23
CA PHE A 38 20.28 -19.24 31.01
C PHE A 38 19.06 -19.99 31.57
N GLN A 39 18.77 -21.19 31.06
CA GLN A 39 17.70 -22.05 31.59
C GLN A 39 18.07 -22.80 32.86
N GLN A 40 19.35 -22.83 33.24
CA GLN A 40 19.79 -23.47 34.48
C GLN A 40 19.82 -22.57 35.70
N LEU A 41 19.48 -21.26 35.57
CA LEU A 41 19.55 -20.31 36.65
C LEU A 41 18.18 -19.76 37.14
N LEU A 42 17.06 -20.27 36.64
CA LEU A 42 15.71 -19.89 37.07
C LEU A 42 14.80 -21.12 37.28
N THR A 43 15.21 -22.01 38.15
CA THR A 43 14.30 -22.96 38.80
C THR A 43 14.05 -22.49 40.22
N ILE A 44 12.95 -21.80 40.44
CA ILE A 44 12.37 -21.55 41.75
C ILE A 44 11.26 -22.60 41.93
N PRO A 45 11.21 -23.30 43.07
CA PRO A 45 10.26 -24.39 43.27
C PRO A 45 8.82 -23.84 43.44
N ALA A 46 7.90 -24.54 42.82
CA ALA A 46 6.47 -24.29 42.96
C ALA A 46 6.02 -24.75 44.36
N ASP A 47 5.61 -23.79 45.17
CA ASP A 47 4.86 -24.06 46.39
C ASP A 47 3.37 -23.82 46.12
N THR A 48 2.64 -24.81 46.61
CA THR A 48 1.21 -25.05 46.69
C THR A 48 0.36 -23.85 47.07
N ILE A 49 -0.72 -23.61 46.32
CA ILE A 49 -1.84 -22.77 46.73
C ILE A 49 -3.10 -23.66 46.84
N PRO A 50 -3.80 -23.63 47.96
CA PRO A 50 -5.02 -24.43 48.17
C PRO A 50 -6.24 -23.80 47.51
N ALA A 51 -7.13 -24.66 47.04
CA ALA A 51 -8.43 -24.34 46.50
C ALA A 51 -9.33 -23.64 47.56
N ARG A 52 -10.04 -22.61 47.14
CA ARG A 52 -11.11 -22.03 47.91
C ARG A 52 -12.34 -21.88 47.02
N THR A 53 -13.38 -22.54 47.48
CA THR A 53 -14.73 -22.60 46.96
C THR A 53 -15.54 -21.33 47.27
N ASP A 54 -16.52 -21.12 46.43
CA ASP A 54 -17.84 -20.48 46.57
C ASP A 54 -17.97 -18.95 46.62
N SER A 55 -18.69 -18.42 45.70
CA SER A 55 -20.08 -18.01 45.77
C SER A 55 -20.46 -17.08 44.62
N GLY A 56 -21.61 -17.39 44.04
CA GLY A 56 -22.17 -16.77 42.88
C GLY A 56 -22.68 -15.35 43.02
N VAL A 57 -22.64 -14.68 41.87
CA VAL A 57 -23.62 -13.64 41.54
C VAL A 57 -23.90 -13.74 40.04
N SER A 58 -25.17 -13.93 39.74
CA SER A 58 -25.77 -13.97 38.42
C SER A 58 -25.78 -12.60 37.75
N ALA A 59 -25.44 -12.56 36.47
CA ALA A 59 -25.77 -11.46 35.56
C ALA A 59 -26.39 -12.01 34.26
N PRO A 60 -27.27 -11.29 33.61
CA PRO A 60 -28.27 -11.83 32.71
C PRO A 60 -27.76 -12.18 31.33
N ALA A 61 -28.31 -13.26 30.78
CA ALA A 61 -28.02 -13.78 29.45
C ALA A 61 -28.63 -12.89 28.36
N ASP A 62 -27.78 -12.50 27.43
CA ASP A 62 -28.19 -12.05 26.09
C ASP A 62 -28.26 -13.23 25.15
N THR A 63 -29.44 -13.42 24.61
CA THR A 63 -29.84 -14.51 23.72
C THR A 63 -29.31 -14.29 22.31
N LEU A 64 -28.44 -15.16 21.84
CA LEU A 64 -28.19 -15.39 20.43
C LEU A 64 -28.85 -16.70 20.00
N PRO A 65 -29.46 -16.77 18.80
CA PRO A 65 -30.25 -17.93 18.40
C PRO A 65 -29.37 -19.13 18.04
N ALA A 66 -29.73 -20.28 18.60
CA ALA A 66 -29.08 -21.56 18.39
C ALA A 66 -29.19 -22.03 16.94
N LYS A 67 -28.07 -22.40 16.33
CA LYS A 67 -27.99 -23.20 15.10
C LYS A 67 -28.58 -24.57 15.36
N LYS A 68 -29.64 -24.93 14.61
CA LYS A 68 -30.23 -26.25 14.60
C LYS A 68 -29.18 -27.30 14.19
N ALA A 69 -28.93 -28.22 15.10
CA ALA A 69 -28.16 -29.42 14.81
C ALA A 69 -28.97 -30.34 13.88
N ILE A 70 -28.37 -30.69 12.74
CA ILE A 70 -28.90 -31.68 11.81
C ILE A 70 -28.71 -33.05 12.46
N LYS A 71 -29.78 -33.71 12.89
CA LYS A 71 -29.78 -35.09 13.32
C LYS A 71 -29.54 -36.01 12.11
N LYS A 72 -28.53 -36.86 12.20
CA LYS A 72 -28.35 -38.00 11.28
C LYS A 72 -29.57 -38.91 11.41
N PRO A 73 -30.17 -39.38 10.32
CA PRO A 73 -31.21 -40.39 10.37
C PRO A 73 -30.63 -41.73 10.77
N VAL A 74 -31.12 -42.28 11.83
CA VAL A 74 -30.94 -43.69 12.18
C VAL A 74 -31.87 -44.48 11.29
N ILE A 75 -31.33 -45.39 10.49
CA ILE A 75 -32.13 -46.32 9.70
C ILE A 75 -32.57 -47.45 10.64
N SER A 76 -33.85 -47.49 10.95
CA SER A 76 -34.44 -48.67 11.55
C SER A 76 -35.21 -49.44 10.48
N ASP A 77 -34.82 -50.72 10.32
CA ASP A 77 -35.59 -51.68 9.52
C ASP A 77 -36.98 -51.89 10.12
N SER A 78 -37.99 -51.47 9.41
CA SER A 78 -39.29 -52.12 9.54
C SER A 78 -40.16 -51.77 8.35
N ILE A 79 -40.45 -52.76 7.54
CA ILE A 79 -41.42 -52.76 6.46
C ILE A 79 -42.81 -52.87 7.09
N SER A 80 -43.66 -51.88 6.87
CA SER A 80 -45.10 -52.02 7.09
C SER A 80 -45.86 -51.79 5.78
N PHE A 81 -46.46 -52.88 5.28
CA PHE A 81 -47.47 -52.80 4.19
C PHE A 81 -48.73 -52.11 4.72
N VAL A 82 -49.21 -51.14 4.01
CA VAL A 82 -50.59 -50.65 4.13
C VAL A 82 -51.20 -50.74 2.75
N GLU A 83 -52.12 -51.71 2.63
CA GLU A 83 -53.14 -51.75 1.58
C GLU A 83 -54.09 -50.58 1.81
N THR A 84 -54.42 -49.83 0.76
CA THR A 84 -55.68 -49.12 0.62
C THR A 84 -56.09 -49.02 -0.84
N ASP A 85 -57.31 -49.45 -1.01
CA ASP A 85 -58.07 -49.50 -2.25
C ASP A 85 -58.36 -48.14 -2.88
N SER A 86 -58.36 -48.21 -4.24
CA SER A 86 -59.22 -47.58 -5.23
C SER A 86 -59.56 -46.06 -5.17
N LEU A 87 -59.16 -45.33 -6.18
CA LEU A 87 -59.96 -44.70 -7.25
C LEU A 87 -59.24 -43.55 -7.96
N SER A 88 -59.14 -43.73 -9.27
CA SER A 88 -59.02 -42.72 -10.33
C SER A 88 -58.36 -41.38 -10.10
N ASP A 89 -57.17 -41.22 -10.61
CA ASP A 89 -56.87 -40.17 -11.61
C ASP A 89 -55.57 -40.43 -12.35
N SER A 90 -55.54 -40.12 -13.65
CA SER A 90 -54.50 -40.41 -14.61
C SER A 90 -53.30 -39.45 -14.45
N SER A 91 -52.47 -39.70 -13.49
CA SER A 91 -51.10 -39.21 -13.47
C SER A 91 -50.11 -40.37 -13.37
N ARG A 92 -49.38 -40.66 -14.44
CA ARG A 92 -48.37 -41.67 -14.47
C ARG A 92 -47.33 -41.36 -13.36
N ARG A 93 -47.42 -42.07 -12.23
CA ARG A 93 -46.35 -42.12 -11.26
C ARG A 93 -45.22 -42.93 -11.86
N ILE A 94 -44.07 -42.31 -12.04
CA ILE A 94 -42.81 -43.00 -12.29
C ILE A 94 -42.51 -43.86 -11.08
N VAL A 95 -42.63 -45.19 -11.20
CA VAL A 95 -42.17 -46.11 -10.16
C VAL A 95 -40.66 -46.19 -10.29
N VAL A 96 -39.97 -45.55 -9.36
CA VAL A 96 -38.51 -45.73 -9.20
C VAL A 96 -38.26 -47.07 -8.57
N ASP A 97 -37.95 -48.09 -9.36
CA ASP A 97 -37.56 -49.41 -8.84
C ASP A 97 -36.06 -49.37 -8.55
N THR A 98 -35.69 -49.35 -7.27
CA THR A 98 -34.31 -49.43 -6.82
C THR A 98 -33.95 -50.86 -6.54
N THR A 99 -33.29 -51.53 -7.50
CA THR A 99 -32.69 -52.86 -7.26
C THR A 99 -31.27 -52.64 -6.65
N LEU A 100 -31.10 -53.14 -5.41
CA LEU A 100 -29.81 -53.22 -4.76
C LEU A 100 -29.00 -54.41 -5.27
N PHE A 101 -27.90 -54.18 -5.98
CA PHE A 101 -26.95 -55.23 -6.37
C PHE A 101 -26.07 -55.61 -5.19
N SER A 102 -25.70 -56.96 -5.11
CA SER A 102 -25.04 -57.53 -3.95
C SER A 102 -23.73 -56.86 -3.58
N LYS A 103 -23.42 -56.83 -2.26
CA LYS A 103 -22.31 -56.15 -1.63
C LYS A 103 -20.89 -56.62 -2.00
N ASP A 104 -20.74 -57.67 -2.77
CA ASP A 104 -19.45 -58.39 -2.85
C ASP A 104 -18.45 -57.86 -3.88
N SER A 105 -18.76 -56.84 -4.67
CA SER A 105 -17.86 -56.36 -5.76
C SER A 105 -17.64 -54.86 -5.79
N LEU A 106 -18.47 -53.99 -5.16
CA LEU A 106 -18.38 -52.54 -5.17
C LEU A 106 -18.56 -51.97 -3.76
N ASP A 107 -17.89 -50.86 -3.49
CA ASP A 107 -17.89 -50.21 -2.15
C ASP A 107 -19.22 -49.58 -1.77
N ALA A 108 -20.14 -49.36 -2.73
CA ALA A 108 -21.45 -48.79 -2.52
C ALA A 108 -22.47 -49.33 -3.52
N PRO A 109 -23.80 -49.26 -3.23
CA PRO A 109 -24.85 -49.61 -4.19
C PRO A 109 -24.89 -48.60 -5.34
N ILE A 110 -25.24 -49.06 -6.51
CA ILE A 110 -25.53 -48.22 -7.66
C ILE A 110 -27.04 -47.94 -7.70
N SER A 111 -27.41 -46.66 -7.71
CA SER A 111 -28.76 -46.22 -7.98
C SER A 111 -28.91 -45.78 -9.43
N TYR A 112 -30.06 -46.09 -10.05
CA TYR A 112 -30.30 -45.75 -11.44
C TYR A 112 -31.75 -45.36 -11.64
N THR A 113 -31.98 -44.51 -12.67
CA THR A 113 -33.32 -44.16 -13.18
C THR A 113 -33.28 -44.04 -14.69
N ALA A 114 -34.40 -44.35 -15.37
CA ALA A 114 -34.57 -44.17 -16.80
C ALA A 114 -36.02 -43.76 -17.08
N GLU A 115 -36.23 -42.91 -18.05
CA GLU A 115 -37.59 -42.48 -18.43
C GLU A 115 -38.32 -43.53 -19.34
N ASP A 116 -37.59 -44.16 -20.27
CA ASP A 116 -38.21 -45.05 -21.23
C ASP A 116 -38.23 -46.52 -20.75
N SER A 117 -37.08 -47.09 -20.53
CA SER A 117 -37.01 -48.51 -20.10
C SER A 117 -35.69 -48.84 -19.43
N ALA A 118 -35.70 -49.84 -18.53
CA ALA A 118 -34.54 -50.47 -17.92
C ALA A 118 -34.58 -51.98 -18.22
N VAL A 119 -33.57 -52.49 -18.92
CA VAL A 119 -33.52 -53.91 -19.34
C VAL A 119 -32.34 -54.60 -18.67
N LEU A 120 -32.61 -55.66 -17.91
CA LEU A 120 -31.58 -56.52 -17.34
C LEU A 120 -31.45 -57.79 -18.20
N HIS A 121 -30.32 -57.99 -18.83
CA HIS A 121 -29.98 -59.16 -19.58
C HIS A 121 -29.25 -60.16 -18.63
N ILE A 122 -30.00 -61.10 -18.06
CA ILE A 122 -29.58 -61.99 -17.00
C ILE A 122 -28.36 -62.88 -17.42
N PRO A 123 -28.33 -63.49 -18.66
CA PRO A 123 -27.24 -64.32 -19.06
C PRO A 123 -25.88 -63.63 -19.12
N THR A 124 -25.85 -62.38 -19.55
CA THR A 124 -24.65 -61.56 -19.72
C THR A 124 -24.38 -60.64 -18.53
N LYS A 125 -25.32 -60.56 -17.57
CA LYS A 125 -25.29 -59.65 -16.44
C LYS A 125 -25.08 -58.16 -16.87
N GLN A 126 -25.74 -57.81 -17.95
CA GLN A 126 -25.73 -56.46 -18.49
C GLN A 126 -27.04 -55.73 -18.17
N PHE A 127 -26.90 -54.51 -17.76
CA PHE A 127 -27.99 -53.61 -17.42
C PHE A 127 -28.03 -52.44 -18.39
N LEU A 128 -29.12 -52.28 -19.08
CA LEU A 128 -29.30 -51.27 -20.14
C LEU A 128 -30.43 -50.31 -19.72
N LEU A 129 -30.15 -49.02 -19.74
CA LEU A 129 -31.06 -47.94 -19.42
C LEU A 129 -31.25 -47.08 -20.63
N TYR A 130 -32.48 -46.79 -20.96
CA TYR A 130 -32.88 -46.00 -22.14
C TYR A 130 -33.77 -44.81 -21.73
N GLY A 131 -33.54 -43.68 -22.42
CA GLY A 131 -34.31 -42.45 -22.24
C GLY A 131 -33.91 -41.70 -20.94
N LYS A 132 -33.19 -40.62 -21.10
CA LYS A 132 -32.67 -39.74 -19.99
C LYS A 132 -32.21 -40.55 -18.76
N ALA A 133 -31.42 -41.55 -19.04
CA ALA A 133 -30.90 -42.45 -18.01
C ALA A 133 -29.96 -41.74 -17.05
N ASN A 134 -30.11 -42.00 -15.76
CA ASN A 134 -29.25 -41.50 -14.71
C ASN A 134 -28.71 -42.67 -13.89
N THR A 135 -27.41 -42.58 -13.56
CA THR A 135 -26.78 -43.54 -12.64
C THR A 135 -25.96 -42.80 -11.63
N THR A 136 -26.12 -43.13 -10.35
CA THR A 136 -25.35 -42.56 -9.27
C THR A 136 -24.58 -43.63 -8.51
N TYR A 137 -23.30 -43.42 -8.27
CA TYR A 137 -22.40 -44.29 -7.51
C TYR A 137 -21.47 -43.43 -6.64
N THR A 138 -21.56 -43.54 -5.34
CA THR A 138 -20.81 -42.73 -4.37
C THR A 138 -20.95 -41.22 -4.64
N ASP A 139 -19.87 -40.54 -5.05
CA ASP A 139 -19.79 -39.13 -5.42
C ASP A 139 -19.93 -38.88 -6.93
N MET A 140 -20.22 -39.92 -7.68
CA MET A 140 -20.34 -39.87 -9.14
C MET A 140 -21.79 -39.94 -9.59
N LYS A 141 -22.14 -39.07 -10.52
CA LYS A 141 -23.43 -39.04 -11.20
C LYS A 141 -23.23 -38.99 -12.69
N LEU A 142 -23.89 -39.88 -13.43
CA LEU A 142 -23.84 -39.95 -14.87
C LEU A 142 -25.26 -39.83 -15.42
N ASP A 143 -25.51 -38.80 -16.21
CA ASP A 143 -26.73 -38.56 -16.97
C ASP A 143 -26.44 -38.79 -18.45
N ALA A 144 -27.23 -39.61 -19.15
CA ALA A 144 -27.06 -39.85 -20.56
C ALA A 144 -28.37 -40.32 -21.21
N ASN A 145 -28.42 -40.35 -22.56
CA ASN A 145 -29.57 -40.92 -23.27
C ASN A 145 -29.64 -42.44 -23.09
N THR A 146 -28.50 -43.11 -23.17
CA THR A 146 -28.40 -44.56 -23.01
C THR A 146 -27.21 -44.88 -22.06
N ILE A 147 -27.44 -45.70 -21.05
CA ILE A 147 -26.41 -46.22 -20.16
C ILE A 147 -26.42 -47.77 -20.20
N GLU A 148 -25.24 -48.36 -20.45
CA GLU A 148 -24.99 -49.79 -20.38
C GLU A 148 -24.06 -50.09 -19.23
N TYR A 149 -24.45 -50.89 -18.31
CA TYR A 149 -23.61 -51.34 -17.18
C TYR A 149 -23.34 -52.86 -17.32
N ASP A 150 -22.07 -53.27 -17.44
CA ASP A 150 -21.62 -54.63 -17.45
C ASP A 150 -21.09 -55.00 -16.06
N GLN A 151 -21.88 -55.75 -15.31
CA GLN A 151 -21.57 -56.14 -13.94
C GLN A 151 -20.31 -57.04 -13.84
N ASN A 152 -20.06 -57.90 -14.83
CA ASN A 152 -18.90 -58.79 -14.83
C ASN A 152 -17.59 -57.98 -14.95
N LYS A 153 -17.60 -56.88 -15.63
CA LYS A 153 -16.44 -56.02 -15.87
C LYS A 153 -16.42 -54.79 -15.01
N ASN A 154 -17.50 -54.51 -14.21
CA ASN A 154 -17.74 -53.28 -13.51
C ASN A 154 -17.62 -52.03 -14.42
N LEU A 155 -18.03 -52.16 -15.67
CA LEU A 155 -17.85 -51.19 -16.73
C LEU A 155 -19.17 -50.49 -17.08
N ILE A 156 -19.23 -49.19 -16.91
CA ILE A 156 -20.31 -48.33 -17.40
C ILE A 156 -19.90 -47.78 -18.76
N LYS A 157 -20.82 -47.84 -19.70
CA LYS A 157 -20.72 -47.15 -20.97
C LYS A 157 -21.95 -46.24 -21.13
N ALA A 158 -21.75 -45.00 -21.58
CA ALA A 158 -22.88 -44.12 -21.86
C ALA A 158 -22.71 -43.41 -23.22
N TYR A 159 -23.84 -43.20 -23.84
CA TYR A 159 -23.92 -42.61 -25.17
C TYR A 159 -24.93 -41.46 -25.20
N GLY A 160 -24.62 -40.42 -25.99
CA GLY A 160 -25.60 -39.40 -26.34
C GLY A 160 -26.65 -39.87 -27.33
N GLY A 161 -27.75 -39.16 -27.41
CA GLY A 161 -28.78 -39.38 -28.36
C GLY A 161 -29.37 -38.05 -28.85
N THR A 162 -30.09 -38.10 -29.98
CA THR A 162 -30.86 -36.93 -30.44
C THR A 162 -32.24 -36.96 -29.80
N ASP A 163 -32.58 -35.89 -29.09
CA ASP A 163 -33.95 -35.66 -28.61
C ASP A 163 -34.83 -35.28 -29.80
N THR A 164 -35.68 -36.22 -30.21
CA THR A 164 -36.56 -36.06 -31.37
C THR A 164 -37.56 -34.91 -31.23
N SER A 165 -37.80 -34.43 -30.01
CA SER A 165 -38.78 -33.36 -29.73
C SER A 165 -38.20 -31.95 -29.82
N LYS A 166 -36.90 -31.79 -29.65
CA LYS A 166 -36.20 -30.47 -29.58
C LYS A 166 -35.01 -30.32 -30.55
N GLY A 167 -34.65 -31.37 -31.28
CA GLY A 167 -33.43 -31.32 -32.14
C GLY A 167 -32.11 -31.12 -31.38
N ALA A 168 -32.11 -31.16 -30.06
CA ALA A 168 -30.91 -30.96 -29.22
C ALA A 168 -30.23 -32.31 -28.98
N LEU A 169 -28.92 -32.35 -29.12
CA LEU A 169 -28.07 -33.47 -28.73
C LEU A 169 -28.07 -33.61 -27.20
N ASN A 170 -28.60 -34.73 -26.68
CA ASN A 170 -28.52 -35.08 -25.27
C ASN A 170 -27.19 -35.77 -24.99
N LEU A 171 -26.15 -35.00 -24.70
CA LEU A 171 -24.80 -35.50 -24.45
C LEU A 171 -24.65 -36.05 -23.01
N PRO A 172 -23.93 -37.18 -22.86
CA PRO A 172 -23.59 -37.68 -21.53
C PRO A 172 -22.91 -36.63 -20.68
N THR A 173 -23.45 -36.45 -19.47
CA THR A 173 -22.92 -35.54 -18.47
C THR A 173 -22.47 -36.37 -17.26
N PHE A 174 -21.18 -36.31 -16.97
CA PHE A 174 -20.56 -36.99 -15.86
C PHE A 174 -20.14 -35.98 -14.79
N VAL A 175 -20.64 -36.13 -13.57
CA VAL A 175 -20.33 -35.30 -12.41
C VAL A 175 -19.59 -36.14 -11.40
N GLN A 176 -18.43 -35.66 -10.95
CA GLN A 176 -17.67 -36.28 -9.84
C GLN A 176 -17.16 -35.17 -8.92
N GLY A 177 -17.68 -35.14 -7.70
CA GLY A 177 -17.45 -34.00 -6.78
C GLY A 177 -17.92 -32.69 -7.42
N ASP A 178 -17.05 -31.69 -7.50
CA ASP A 178 -17.34 -30.38 -8.10
C ASP A 178 -17.09 -30.33 -9.63
N GLN A 179 -16.57 -31.42 -10.21
CA GLN A 179 -16.22 -31.45 -11.63
C GLN A 179 -17.38 -31.99 -12.47
N THR A 180 -17.85 -31.20 -13.42
CA THR A 180 -18.83 -31.59 -14.44
C THR A 180 -18.14 -31.72 -15.77
N SER A 181 -18.35 -32.85 -16.44
CA SER A 181 -17.76 -33.16 -17.74
C SER A 181 -18.87 -33.56 -18.73
N ILE A 182 -18.88 -32.97 -19.90
CA ILE A 182 -19.82 -33.25 -21.00
C ILE A 182 -19.02 -33.96 -22.10
N MET A 183 -19.57 -35.01 -22.68
CA MET A 183 -18.84 -35.84 -23.66
C MET A 183 -19.81 -36.59 -24.62
N ASP A 184 -19.29 -37.02 -25.75
CA ASP A 184 -20.10 -37.84 -26.67
C ASP A 184 -20.28 -39.28 -26.15
N THR A 185 -19.21 -39.85 -25.60
CA THR A 185 -19.25 -41.23 -25.09
C THR A 185 -18.31 -41.34 -23.89
N VAL A 186 -18.74 -42.14 -22.92
CA VAL A 186 -17.93 -42.47 -21.75
C VAL A 186 -17.84 -43.98 -21.55
N PHE A 187 -16.66 -44.43 -21.21
CA PHE A 187 -16.36 -45.78 -20.70
C PHE A 187 -15.67 -45.62 -19.35
N PHE A 188 -16.32 -46.10 -18.31
CA PHE A 188 -15.78 -45.93 -16.96
C PHE A 188 -15.91 -47.20 -16.16
N ASN A 189 -14.80 -47.61 -15.56
CA ASN A 189 -14.74 -48.78 -14.68
C ASN A 189 -14.88 -48.37 -13.22
N LEU A 190 -15.97 -48.73 -12.57
CA LEU A 190 -16.34 -48.32 -11.21
C LEU A 190 -15.34 -48.86 -10.15
N LYS A 191 -14.79 -50.05 -10.37
CA LYS A 191 -13.83 -50.66 -9.39
C LYS A 191 -12.45 -50.03 -9.50
N THR A 192 -11.92 -49.84 -10.69
CA THR A 192 -10.58 -49.32 -10.92
C THR A 192 -10.55 -47.78 -11.05
N GLN A 193 -11.71 -47.14 -11.13
CA GLN A 193 -11.88 -45.73 -11.38
C GLN A 193 -11.16 -45.21 -12.65
N LYS A 194 -10.89 -46.12 -13.60
CA LYS A 194 -10.29 -45.75 -14.89
C LYS A 194 -11.37 -45.47 -15.91
N GLY A 195 -11.14 -44.47 -16.74
CA GLY A 195 -12.13 -44.05 -17.75
C GLY A 195 -11.48 -43.68 -19.07
N LEU A 196 -12.30 -43.76 -20.14
CA LEU A 196 -11.98 -43.26 -21.47
C LEU A 196 -13.21 -42.54 -22.01
N THR A 197 -13.03 -41.29 -22.40
CA THR A 197 -14.09 -40.46 -22.94
C THR A 197 -13.72 -39.94 -24.31
N LYS A 198 -14.73 -39.58 -25.14
CA LYS A 198 -14.55 -38.97 -26.46
C LYS A 198 -15.22 -37.59 -26.50
N ASN A 199 -14.57 -36.65 -27.20
CA ASN A 199 -15.03 -35.27 -27.39
C ASN A 199 -15.52 -34.64 -26.10
N THR A 200 -14.60 -34.62 -25.14
CA THR A 200 -14.91 -34.24 -23.77
C THR A 200 -14.63 -32.76 -23.54
N TYR A 201 -15.62 -32.08 -22.97
CA TYR A 201 -15.53 -30.71 -22.49
C TYR A 201 -15.75 -30.69 -20.97
N TYR A 202 -14.84 -30.10 -20.26
CA TYR A 202 -14.94 -29.96 -18.79
C TYR A 202 -14.12 -28.81 -18.26
N LYS A 203 -14.46 -28.37 -17.04
CA LYS A 203 -13.73 -27.37 -16.31
C LYS A 203 -12.71 -28.04 -15.37
N ALA A 204 -11.43 -27.83 -15.63
CA ALA A 204 -10.33 -28.24 -14.77
C ALA A 204 -9.77 -27.01 -14.01
N GLY A 205 -10.12 -26.89 -12.75
CA GLY A 205 -9.81 -25.68 -11.99
C GLY A 205 -10.51 -24.44 -12.59
N GLU A 206 -9.74 -23.46 -13.05
CA GLU A 206 -10.31 -22.29 -13.75
C GLU A 206 -10.23 -22.35 -15.28
N MET A 207 -9.62 -23.40 -15.80
CA MET A 207 -9.51 -23.60 -17.25
C MET A 207 -10.57 -24.55 -17.77
N PHE A 208 -11.06 -24.25 -18.96
CA PHE A 208 -11.90 -25.15 -19.74
C PHE A 208 -11.01 -26.01 -20.63
N VAL A 209 -11.22 -27.31 -20.57
CA VAL A 209 -10.50 -28.30 -21.38
C VAL A 209 -11.46 -28.91 -22.37
N ASN A 210 -11.11 -28.86 -23.66
CA ASN A 210 -11.79 -29.56 -24.72
C ASN A 210 -10.79 -30.54 -25.34
N ALA A 211 -11.10 -31.83 -25.37
CA ALA A 211 -10.21 -32.85 -25.91
C ALA A 211 -10.93 -33.93 -26.68
N GLN A 212 -10.29 -34.37 -27.76
CA GLN A 212 -10.85 -35.44 -28.60
C GLN A 212 -10.98 -36.76 -27.86
N ARG A 213 -10.03 -37.05 -26.94
CA ARG A 213 -10.08 -38.20 -26.04
C ARG A 213 -9.47 -37.82 -24.70
N VAL A 214 -10.14 -38.23 -23.63
CA VAL A 214 -9.58 -38.12 -22.27
C VAL A 214 -9.52 -39.53 -21.68
N LYS A 215 -8.35 -39.90 -21.17
CA LYS A 215 -8.09 -41.15 -20.48
C LYS A 215 -7.74 -40.90 -19.02
N LYS A 216 -8.62 -41.28 -18.11
CA LYS A 216 -8.37 -41.29 -16.67
C LYS A 216 -7.65 -42.58 -16.29
N VAL A 217 -6.45 -42.48 -15.76
CA VAL A 217 -5.59 -43.64 -15.41
C VAL A 217 -5.58 -43.88 -13.93
N GLU A 218 -5.66 -42.83 -13.13
CA GLU A 218 -5.70 -42.85 -11.66
C GLU A 218 -6.75 -41.82 -11.20
N LYS A 219 -7.09 -41.90 -9.93
CA LYS A 219 -8.05 -40.95 -9.35
C LYS A 219 -7.76 -39.49 -9.71
N ASP A 220 -6.48 -39.13 -9.74
CA ASP A 220 -5.99 -37.74 -9.84
C ASP A 220 -5.17 -37.48 -11.11
N VAL A 221 -5.07 -38.47 -12.05
CA VAL A 221 -4.27 -38.31 -13.26
C VAL A 221 -5.09 -38.59 -14.51
N GLU A 222 -5.16 -37.59 -15.38
CA GLU A 222 -5.85 -37.64 -16.66
C GLU A 222 -4.90 -37.31 -17.81
N TYR A 223 -5.08 -38.00 -18.95
CA TYR A 223 -4.38 -37.71 -20.20
C TYR A 223 -5.37 -37.29 -21.25
N ALA A 224 -5.21 -36.08 -21.78
CA ALA A 224 -5.99 -35.58 -22.88
C ALA A 224 -5.20 -35.67 -24.20
N TYR A 225 -5.84 -36.13 -25.26
CA TYR A 225 -5.28 -36.23 -26.59
C TYR A 225 -5.95 -35.25 -27.53
N ARG A 226 -5.15 -34.48 -28.29
CA ARG A 226 -5.59 -33.35 -29.13
C ARG A 226 -6.48 -32.41 -28.31
N GLY A 227 -5.96 -31.98 -27.16
CA GLY A 227 -6.63 -31.10 -26.21
C GLY A 227 -6.36 -29.65 -26.52
N ARG A 228 -7.37 -28.84 -26.23
CA ARG A 228 -7.30 -27.38 -26.14
C ARG A 228 -7.65 -26.96 -24.72
N PHE A 229 -6.97 -25.99 -24.19
CA PHE A 229 -7.31 -25.43 -22.90
C PHE A 229 -7.34 -23.92 -22.99
N THR A 230 -8.36 -23.34 -22.37
CA THR A 230 -8.67 -21.90 -22.43
C THR A 230 -9.30 -21.45 -21.13
N THR A 231 -9.25 -20.15 -20.85
CA THR A 231 -10.06 -19.52 -19.78
C THR A 231 -11.35 -18.88 -20.31
N CYS A 232 -11.61 -19.02 -21.61
CA CYS A 232 -12.84 -18.57 -22.27
C CYS A 232 -13.94 -19.62 -22.13
N ASN A 233 -15.11 -19.23 -21.64
CA ASN A 233 -16.23 -20.11 -21.40
C ASN A 233 -17.19 -20.26 -22.62
N LEU A 234 -16.76 -19.79 -23.77
CA LEU A 234 -17.52 -19.97 -25.03
C LEU A 234 -17.22 -21.32 -25.69
N ASP A 235 -18.17 -21.87 -26.39
CA ASP A 235 -18.01 -23.10 -27.16
C ASP A 235 -16.93 -22.98 -28.25
N THR A 236 -16.86 -21.79 -28.87
CA THR A 236 -15.74 -21.35 -29.72
C THR A 236 -14.98 -20.28 -28.95
N PRO A 237 -13.88 -20.64 -28.30
CA PRO A 237 -13.13 -19.69 -27.48
C PRO A 237 -12.37 -18.69 -28.35
N HIS A 238 -12.28 -17.44 -27.93
CA HIS A 238 -11.45 -16.41 -28.58
C HIS A 238 -9.97 -16.75 -28.62
N PHE A 239 -9.53 -17.57 -27.72
CA PHE A 239 -8.17 -18.09 -27.69
C PHE A 239 -8.11 -19.44 -26.98
N ASP A 240 -7.22 -20.27 -27.42
CA ASP A 240 -6.86 -21.50 -26.72
C ASP A 240 -5.40 -21.84 -26.91
N ILE A 241 -4.92 -22.77 -26.10
CA ILE A 241 -3.62 -23.37 -26.26
C ILE A 241 -3.84 -24.83 -26.68
N ARG A 242 -3.47 -25.13 -27.90
CA ARG A 242 -3.66 -26.46 -28.50
C ARG A 242 -2.41 -27.31 -28.27
N ALA A 243 -2.59 -28.50 -27.73
CA ALA A 243 -1.51 -29.46 -27.58
C ALA A 243 -1.96 -30.88 -27.96
N ARG A 244 -1.04 -31.65 -28.56
CA ARG A 244 -1.34 -33.02 -28.97
C ARG A 244 -1.52 -33.97 -27.80
N LYS A 245 -0.74 -33.75 -26.73
CA LYS A 245 -0.77 -34.55 -25.49
C LYS A 245 -0.72 -33.62 -24.28
N ILE A 246 -1.68 -33.80 -23.39
CA ILE A 246 -1.77 -33.03 -22.13
C ILE A 246 -1.92 -34.04 -21.01
N LYS A 247 -1.15 -33.92 -19.94
CA LYS A 247 -1.31 -34.64 -18.69
C LYS A 247 -1.82 -33.67 -17.64
N ILE A 248 -2.93 -33.98 -17.01
CA ILE A 248 -3.52 -33.20 -15.92
C ILE A 248 -3.33 -33.96 -14.62
N VAL A 249 -2.86 -33.30 -13.59
CA VAL A 249 -2.58 -33.87 -12.29
C VAL A 249 -3.33 -33.11 -11.22
N ASN A 250 -4.17 -33.80 -10.45
CA ASN A 250 -4.96 -33.27 -9.32
C ASN A 250 -5.82 -32.05 -9.65
N ASN A 251 -6.19 -31.81 -10.90
CA ASN A 251 -6.83 -30.57 -11.36
C ASN A 251 -6.06 -29.28 -10.98
N LYS A 252 -4.77 -29.42 -10.63
CA LYS A 252 -3.89 -28.31 -10.21
C LYS A 252 -2.93 -27.88 -11.29
N ILE A 253 -2.40 -28.84 -12.05
CA ILE A 253 -1.34 -28.61 -13.03
C ILE A 253 -1.66 -29.39 -14.30
N ALA A 254 -1.57 -28.72 -15.46
CA ALA A 254 -1.54 -29.33 -16.77
C ALA A 254 -0.11 -29.27 -17.32
N VAL A 255 0.39 -30.41 -17.81
CA VAL A 255 1.67 -30.51 -18.49
C VAL A 255 1.41 -30.89 -19.95
N SER A 256 1.91 -30.12 -20.89
CA SER A 256 1.74 -30.39 -22.32
C SER A 256 3.07 -30.74 -23.00
N GLY A 257 2.98 -31.54 -24.08
CA GLY A 257 4.02 -31.58 -25.10
C GLY A 257 4.02 -30.28 -25.92
N PRO A 258 4.55 -30.29 -27.15
CA PRO A 258 4.54 -29.11 -27.99
C PRO A 258 3.14 -28.51 -28.09
N ALA A 259 3.01 -27.23 -27.77
CA ALA A 259 1.76 -26.49 -27.70
C ALA A 259 1.81 -25.25 -28.59
N PHE A 260 0.68 -24.90 -29.14
CA PHE A 260 0.50 -23.76 -30.06
C PHE A 260 -0.65 -22.90 -29.54
N PRO A 261 -0.38 -21.62 -29.24
CA PRO A 261 -1.46 -20.65 -29.01
C PRO A 261 -2.27 -20.42 -30.29
N GLU A 262 -3.57 -20.36 -30.17
CA GLU A 262 -4.53 -20.12 -31.25
C GLU A 262 -5.44 -18.96 -30.88
N PHE A 263 -5.67 -18.01 -31.77
CA PHE A 263 -6.59 -16.90 -31.61
C PHE A 263 -7.66 -16.92 -32.70
N GLU A 264 -8.93 -16.88 -32.31
CA GLU A 264 -10.07 -16.95 -33.19
C GLU A 264 -9.94 -18.11 -34.21
N GLY A 265 -9.39 -19.23 -33.76
CA GLY A 265 -9.14 -20.40 -34.61
C GLY A 265 -7.89 -20.33 -35.50
N VAL A 266 -7.13 -19.25 -35.44
CA VAL A 266 -5.89 -19.07 -36.21
C VAL A 266 -4.66 -19.40 -35.33
N PRO A 267 -3.87 -20.43 -35.68
CA PRO A 267 -2.67 -20.78 -34.93
C PRO A 267 -1.61 -19.68 -35.06
N MET A 268 -1.03 -19.27 -33.94
CA MET A 268 0.10 -18.36 -33.95
C MET A 268 1.39 -19.09 -34.41
N PRO A 269 2.30 -18.40 -35.09
CA PRO A 269 3.57 -18.98 -35.56
C PRO A 269 4.58 -19.15 -34.42
N ILE A 270 4.11 -19.48 -33.23
CA ILE A 270 4.93 -19.68 -32.00
C ILE A 270 4.61 -21.08 -31.49
N ALA A 271 5.65 -21.91 -31.40
CA ALA A 271 5.55 -23.22 -30.77
C ALA A 271 6.24 -23.20 -29.39
N ILE A 272 5.53 -23.61 -28.37
CA ILE A 272 6.08 -23.83 -27.04
C ILE A 272 6.47 -25.30 -26.97
N PRO A 273 7.77 -25.66 -26.83
CA PRO A 273 8.20 -27.08 -26.93
C PRO A 273 7.55 -27.97 -25.87
N PHE A 274 7.33 -27.46 -24.67
CA PHE A 274 6.57 -28.06 -23.59
C PHE A 274 6.03 -26.95 -22.68
N GLY A 275 4.93 -27.20 -21.99
CA GLY A 275 4.33 -26.24 -21.08
C GLY A 275 3.90 -26.87 -19.77
N ILE A 276 4.02 -26.10 -18.69
CA ILE A 276 3.44 -26.41 -17.39
C ILE A 276 2.49 -25.27 -17.06
N TYR A 277 1.22 -25.59 -16.97
CA TYR A 277 0.16 -24.59 -16.79
C TYR A 277 -0.54 -24.83 -15.45
N PRO A 278 -0.57 -23.84 -14.55
CA PRO A 278 -1.39 -23.93 -13.34
C PRO A 278 -2.87 -23.89 -13.74
N LEU A 279 -3.68 -24.77 -13.16
CA LEU A 279 -5.14 -24.81 -13.41
C LEU A 279 -5.94 -24.14 -12.27
N GLN A 280 -5.31 -23.92 -11.14
CA GLN A 280 -5.93 -23.27 -9.99
C GLN A 280 -5.23 -21.94 -9.70
N ARG A 281 -5.96 -21.00 -9.09
CA ARG A 281 -5.40 -19.76 -8.58
C ARG A 281 -4.41 -20.05 -7.46
N GLY A 282 -3.53 -19.08 -7.23
CA GLY A 282 -2.53 -19.16 -6.20
C GLY A 282 -1.10 -19.02 -6.76
N ARG A 283 -0.12 -19.17 -5.87
CA ARG A 283 1.28 -19.03 -6.25
C ARG A 283 1.82 -20.35 -6.78
N HIS A 284 2.23 -20.37 -8.02
CA HIS A 284 2.81 -21.55 -8.69
C HIS A 284 4.19 -21.21 -9.24
N SER A 285 5.15 -22.09 -9.02
CA SER A 285 6.49 -21.95 -9.62
C SER A 285 6.41 -22.18 -11.13
N GLY A 286 7.10 -21.34 -11.91
CA GLY A 286 7.09 -21.45 -13.36
C GLY A 286 8.00 -20.43 -14.05
N LEU A 287 8.15 -20.60 -15.37
CA LEU A 287 8.87 -19.67 -16.23
C LEU A 287 8.02 -18.42 -16.44
N LEU A 288 8.67 -17.27 -16.38
CA LEU A 288 8.07 -15.99 -16.72
C LEU A 288 8.31 -15.70 -18.20
N PRO A 289 7.23 -15.47 -18.98
CA PRO A 289 7.36 -15.22 -20.41
C PRO A 289 8.04 -13.88 -20.66
N PRO A 290 9.02 -13.83 -21.58
CA PRO A 290 9.67 -12.59 -21.96
C PRO A 290 8.76 -11.74 -22.85
N GLN A 291 9.02 -10.42 -22.83
CA GLN A 291 8.41 -9.45 -23.72
C GLN A 291 9.46 -8.93 -24.70
N PHE A 292 9.07 -8.70 -25.93
CA PHE A 292 9.94 -8.12 -26.95
C PHE A 292 9.74 -6.61 -26.99
N THR A 293 10.86 -5.88 -26.91
CA THR A 293 10.87 -4.43 -26.99
C THR A 293 11.79 -3.97 -28.12
N THR A 294 11.55 -2.77 -28.62
CA THR A 294 12.41 -2.12 -29.59
C THR A 294 12.78 -0.73 -29.11
N SER A 295 14.02 -0.39 -29.14
CA SER A 295 14.54 0.93 -28.74
C SER A 295 15.66 1.36 -29.69
N ASP A 296 15.61 2.62 -30.12
CA ASP A 296 16.67 3.19 -30.98
C ASP A 296 18.00 3.28 -30.22
N VAL A 297 17.94 3.32 -28.89
CA VAL A 297 19.12 3.51 -28.02
C VAL A 297 19.73 2.18 -27.57
N PHE A 298 18.91 1.14 -27.35
CA PHE A 298 19.34 -0.17 -26.83
C PHE A 298 19.24 -1.30 -27.88
N GLY A 299 18.59 -1.04 -29.01
CA GLY A 299 18.29 -2.02 -30.02
C GLY A 299 17.08 -2.90 -29.70
N LEU A 300 17.08 -4.13 -30.18
CA LEU A 300 16.06 -5.12 -29.87
C LEU A 300 16.27 -5.63 -28.44
N GLY A 301 15.20 -5.69 -27.65
CA GLY A 301 15.21 -6.15 -26.28
C GLY A 301 14.34 -7.39 -26.06
N LEU A 302 14.84 -8.28 -25.24
CA LEU A 302 14.08 -9.38 -24.63
C LEU A 302 14.01 -9.11 -23.13
N GLU A 303 12.84 -8.69 -22.65
CA GLU A 303 12.68 -8.24 -21.28
C GLU A 303 11.83 -9.21 -20.45
N GLY A 304 12.17 -9.38 -19.17
CA GLY A 304 11.36 -10.14 -18.21
C GLY A 304 11.51 -11.67 -18.31
N LEU A 305 12.47 -12.18 -19.11
CA LEU A 305 12.76 -13.62 -19.11
C LEU A 305 13.18 -14.05 -17.72
N GLY A 306 12.48 -14.98 -17.11
CA GLY A 306 12.79 -15.35 -15.74
C GLY A 306 12.14 -16.61 -15.24
N TYR A 307 12.34 -16.85 -13.96
CA TYR A 307 11.76 -17.97 -13.25
C TYR A 307 11.21 -17.50 -11.89
N TYR A 308 9.95 -17.80 -11.64
CA TYR A 308 9.32 -17.61 -10.35
C TYR A 308 9.30 -18.94 -9.58
N LYS A 309 9.76 -18.92 -8.34
CA LYS A 309 9.83 -20.09 -7.47
C LYS A 309 9.08 -19.84 -6.16
N VAL A 310 8.07 -20.61 -5.89
CA VAL A 310 7.48 -20.74 -4.56
C VAL A 310 8.38 -21.65 -3.72
N ILE A 311 9.01 -21.09 -2.70
CA ILE A 311 9.92 -21.82 -1.82
C ILE A 311 9.10 -22.57 -0.77
N ASN A 312 8.16 -21.87 -0.15
CA ASN A 312 7.16 -22.40 0.78
C ASN A 312 5.98 -21.40 0.91
N ASP A 313 5.04 -21.68 1.80
CA ASP A 313 3.86 -20.82 2.00
C ASP A 313 4.20 -19.36 2.38
N ASN A 314 5.37 -19.15 2.96
CA ASN A 314 5.79 -17.84 3.47
C ASN A 314 6.85 -17.14 2.60
N TRP A 315 7.48 -17.85 1.66
CA TRP A 315 8.60 -17.35 0.87
C TRP A 315 8.42 -17.66 -0.62
N ASP A 316 8.63 -16.67 -1.44
CA ASP A 316 8.76 -16.82 -2.88
C ASP A 316 9.94 -16.01 -3.42
N SER A 317 10.45 -16.39 -4.57
CA SER A 317 11.55 -15.70 -5.23
C SER A 317 11.32 -15.64 -6.73
N ARG A 318 11.67 -14.51 -7.32
CA ARG A 318 11.61 -14.25 -8.75
C ARG A 318 12.97 -13.78 -9.22
N ILE A 319 13.50 -14.45 -10.23
CA ILE A 319 14.73 -14.06 -10.93
C ILE A 319 14.35 -13.73 -12.36
N GLN A 320 14.73 -12.56 -12.84
CA GLN A 320 14.43 -12.07 -14.20
C GLN A 320 15.65 -11.45 -14.83
N GLY A 321 15.73 -11.54 -16.16
CA GLY A 321 16.75 -10.90 -16.96
C GLY A 321 16.17 -10.15 -18.13
N ASN A 322 16.79 -9.02 -18.47
CA ASN A 322 16.53 -8.24 -19.66
C ASN A 322 17.81 -8.24 -20.49
N PHE A 323 17.71 -8.46 -21.78
CA PHE A 323 18.83 -8.56 -22.70
C PHE A 323 18.59 -7.71 -23.93
N TYR A 324 19.58 -6.95 -24.35
CA TYR A 324 19.48 -6.01 -25.46
C TYR A 324 20.51 -6.32 -26.53
N SER A 325 20.14 -6.12 -27.80
CA SER A 325 20.97 -6.50 -28.96
C SER A 325 22.32 -5.74 -29.03
N TYR A 326 22.41 -4.53 -28.45
CA TYR A 326 23.68 -3.81 -28.38
C TYR A 326 24.60 -4.31 -27.26
N GLY A 327 24.17 -5.33 -26.50
CA GLY A 327 24.98 -6.00 -25.48
C GLY A 327 24.71 -5.51 -24.05
N GLY A 328 23.76 -4.61 -23.85
CA GLY A 328 23.26 -4.27 -22.50
C GLY A 328 22.47 -5.41 -21.88
N TRP A 329 22.52 -5.54 -20.56
CA TRP A 329 21.70 -6.49 -19.82
C TRP A 329 21.32 -5.98 -18.44
N GLN A 330 20.24 -6.50 -17.90
CA GLN A 330 19.81 -6.28 -16.53
C GLN A 330 19.43 -7.64 -15.90
N ALA A 331 19.83 -7.83 -14.67
CA ALA A 331 19.45 -9.01 -13.88
C ALA A 331 18.82 -8.56 -12.56
N ASP A 332 17.64 -9.08 -12.28
CA ASP A 332 16.86 -8.78 -11.08
C ASP A 332 16.54 -10.06 -10.32
N ALA A 333 16.80 -10.08 -9.02
CA ALA A 333 16.39 -11.14 -8.11
C ALA A 333 15.55 -10.52 -6.99
N THR A 334 14.29 -10.90 -6.90
CA THR A 334 13.36 -10.41 -5.90
C THR A 334 12.83 -11.57 -5.09
N THR A 335 12.95 -11.48 -3.77
CA THR A 335 12.43 -12.47 -2.83
C THR A 335 11.43 -11.79 -1.91
N ASN A 336 10.21 -12.31 -1.89
CA ASN A 336 9.18 -11.88 -0.97
C ASN A 336 9.08 -12.86 0.18
N TYR A 337 8.86 -12.35 1.37
CA TYR A 337 8.62 -13.16 2.55
C TYR A 337 7.48 -12.59 3.38
N TYR A 338 6.66 -13.49 3.87
CA TYR A 338 5.43 -13.13 4.52
C TYR A 338 5.04 -14.16 5.59
N LYS A 339 4.60 -13.67 6.74
CA LYS A 339 3.97 -14.50 7.76
C LYS A 339 2.79 -13.76 8.38
N ARG A 340 1.59 -14.30 8.16
CA ARG A 340 0.33 -13.69 8.61
C ARG A 340 0.40 -13.28 10.08
N TYR A 341 -0.06 -12.06 10.38
CA TYR A 341 -0.04 -11.44 11.71
C TYR A 341 1.35 -11.31 12.35
N LYS A 342 2.43 -11.45 11.60
CA LYS A 342 3.79 -11.30 12.12
C LYS A 342 4.60 -10.28 11.36
N TYR A 343 4.85 -10.52 10.08
CA TYR A 343 5.69 -9.63 9.26
C TYR A 343 5.50 -9.89 7.77
N ARG A 344 5.85 -8.91 6.99
CA ARG A 344 6.00 -8.99 5.53
C ARG A 344 7.24 -8.23 5.08
N GLY A 345 7.80 -8.63 3.96
CA GLY A 345 8.91 -7.89 3.38
C GLY A 345 9.30 -8.40 2.00
N THR A 346 10.11 -7.58 1.33
CA THR A 346 10.67 -7.84 0.00
C THR A 346 12.14 -7.51 0.03
N PHE A 347 12.95 -8.41 -0.45
CA PHE A 347 14.37 -8.21 -0.69
C PHE A 347 14.64 -8.31 -2.19
N ALA A 348 15.24 -7.29 -2.78
CA ALA A 348 15.54 -7.25 -4.20
C ALA A 348 16.99 -6.84 -4.45
N LEU A 349 17.62 -7.55 -5.38
CA LEU A 349 18.94 -7.27 -5.93
C LEU A 349 18.79 -6.99 -7.41
N SER A 350 19.36 -5.91 -7.88
CA SER A 350 19.37 -5.56 -9.30
C SER A 350 20.78 -5.21 -9.73
N ALA A 351 21.18 -5.70 -10.90
CA ALA A 351 22.44 -5.36 -11.55
C ALA A 351 22.15 -5.00 -13.01
N ILE A 352 22.71 -3.89 -13.47
CA ILE A 352 22.52 -3.38 -14.82
C ILE A 352 23.89 -3.16 -15.44
N HIS A 353 24.10 -3.78 -16.59
CA HIS A 353 25.16 -3.42 -17.53
C HIS A 353 24.50 -2.64 -18.67
N THR A 354 24.64 -1.33 -18.64
CA THR A 354 24.12 -0.46 -19.69
C THR A 354 25.13 -0.40 -20.83
N LYS A 355 24.68 -0.67 -22.03
CA LYS A 355 25.41 -0.37 -23.27
C LYS A 355 24.40 0.27 -24.23
N ARG A 356 24.54 1.56 -24.45
CA ARG A 356 23.61 2.34 -25.26
C ARG A 356 24.35 3.15 -26.32
N LEU A 357 23.69 3.37 -27.44
CA LEU A 357 24.21 4.21 -28.51
C LEU A 357 24.36 5.65 -28.00
N ASN A 358 25.52 6.27 -28.30
CA ASN A 358 25.79 7.64 -27.90
C ASN A 358 25.27 8.58 -29.01
N ASN A 359 24.09 9.14 -28.80
CA ASN A 359 23.43 10.04 -29.74
C ASN A 359 23.73 11.51 -29.48
N ASP A 360 24.67 11.83 -28.58
CA ASP A 360 25.05 13.21 -28.28
C ASP A 360 25.91 13.77 -29.43
N LEU A 361 25.29 14.52 -30.32
CA LEU A 361 25.89 15.24 -31.43
C LEU A 361 27.00 16.23 -31.02
N TYR A 362 27.09 16.54 -29.73
CA TYR A 362 28.08 17.46 -29.14
C TYR A 362 29.13 16.75 -28.26
N SER A 363 29.07 15.43 -28.17
CA SER A 363 30.08 14.70 -27.40
C SER A 363 31.41 14.63 -28.18
N LEU A 364 32.46 15.24 -27.62
CA LEU A 364 33.86 15.12 -28.11
C LEU A 364 34.43 13.70 -27.91
N SER A 365 33.67 12.76 -27.33
CA SER A 365 34.11 11.38 -27.15
C SER A 365 33.88 10.58 -28.45
N LYS A 366 34.93 9.97 -28.94
CA LYS A 366 34.93 9.09 -30.12
C LYS A 366 34.27 7.72 -29.85
N GLU A 367 33.70 7.51 -28.69
CA GLU A 367 33.08 6.22 -28.33
C GLU A 367 31.65 6.17 -28.86
N GLU A 368 31.38 5.20 -29.73
CA GLU A 368 30.07 4.94 -30.32
C GLU A 368 29.04 4.52 -29.27
N PHE A 369 29.47 3.87 -28.18
CA PHE A 369 28.63 3.37 -27.11
C PHE A 369 29.05 3.92 -25.76
N TYR A 370 28.01 4.34 -24.99
CA TYR A 370 28.16 4.60 -23.56
C TYR A 370 27.96 3.29 -22.78
N THR A 371 28.93 2.96 -21.93
CA THR A 371 28.88 1.77 -21.06
C THR A 371 28.93 2.13 -19.57
N SER A 372 28.09 1.48 -18.77
CA SER A 372 28.07 1.68 -17.33
C SER A 372 27.60 0.41 -16.61
N ASN A 373 28.23 0.12 -15.48
CA ASN A 373 27.82 -0.97 -14.59
C ASN A 373 27.24 -0.37 -13.30
N THR A 374 25.99 -0.71 -12.99
CA THR A 374 25.31 -0.21 -11.80
C THR A 374 24.59 -1.34 -11.08
N TYR A 375 24.44 -1.22 -9.78
CA TYR A 375 23.73 -2.19 -8.95
C TYR A 375 22.88 -1.49 -7.89
N GLN A 376 21.84 -2.15 -7.44
CA GLN A 376 20.99 -1.68 -6.35
C GLN A 376 20.54 -2.85 -5.47
N VAL A 377 20.55 -2.61 -4.18
CA VAL A 377 19.94 -3.47 -3.16
C VAL A 377 18.73 -2.73 -2.61
N ARG A 378 17.59 -3.40 -2.58
CA ARG A 378 16.36 -2.86 -2.00
C ARG A 378 15.82 -3.85 -0.98
N TRP A 379 15.52 -3.37 0.22
CA TRP A 379 14.92 -4.17 1.26
C TRP A 379 13.79 -3.40 1.92
N ASN A 380 12.58 -3.94 1.82
CA ASN A 380 11.41 -3.44 2.52
C ASN A 380 10.96 -4.49 3.52
N HIS A 381 10.73 -4.07 4.76
CA HIS A 381 10.21 -4.90 5.82
C HIS A 381 9.19 -4.14 6.65
N SER A 382 8.12 -4.80 7.04
CA SER A 382 7.12 -4.25 7.95
C SER A 382 6.64 -5.33 8.91
N SER A 383 6.69 -5.06 10.20
CA SER A 383 6.06 -5.91 11.21
C SER A 383 4.56 -5.61 11.31
N ASP A 384 3.75 -6.64 11.51
CA ASP A 384 2.32 -6.49 11.78
C ASP A 384 2.11 -5.97 13.21
N SER A 385 1.24 -4.99 13.38
CA SER A 385 0.90 -4.41 14.69
C SER A 385 0.28 -5.45 15.65
N LYS A 386 -0.35 -6.50 15.13
CA LYS A 386 -0.93 -7.61 15.90
C LYS A 386 0.11 -8.60 16.43
N ALA A 387 1.31 -8.63 15.83
CA ALA A 387 2.38 -9.55 16.23
C ALA A 387 2.88 -9.29 17.65
N ARG A 388 3.09 -8.01 17.94
CA ARG A 388 3.52 -7.51 19.25
C ARG A 388 2.86 -6.16 19.48
N PRO A 389 1.69 -6.11 20.13
CA PRO A 389 1.01 -4.84 20.40
C PRO A 389 1.96 -3.82 21.03
N GLY A 390 1.95 -2.60 20.51
CA GLY A 390 2.85 -1.54 20.95
C GLY A 390 4.28 -1.63 20.44
N THR A 391 4.65 -2.62 19.62
CA THR A 391 6.00 -2.71 19.02
C THR A 391 5.88 -2.74 17.50
N THR A 392 6.59 -1.85 16.83
CA THR A 392 6.67 -1.83 15.36
C THR A 392 8.12 -1.84 14.91
N PHE A 393 8.39 -2.60 13.86
CA PHE A 393 9.68 -2.57 13.17
C PHE A 393 9.40 -2.43 11.68
N SER A 394 10.02 -1.45 11.06
CA SER A 394 9.94 -1.22 9.62
C SER A 394 11.32 -0.89 9.07
N ALA A 395 11.57 -1.37 7.86
CA ALA A 395 12.76 -1.03 7.11
C ALA A 395 12.39 -0.75 5.65
N SER A 396 12.93 0.30 5.11
CA SER A 396 12.90 0.65 3.70
C SER A 396 14.31 1.08 3.31
N VAL A 397 15.07 0.15 2.78
CA VAL A 397 16.48 0.34 2.41
C VAL A 397 16.60 0.34 0.89
N GLN A 398 17.23 1.37 0.36
CA GLN A 398 17.56 1.50 -1.05
C GLN A 398 18.99 2.00 -1.17
N ALA A 399 19.91 1.08 -1.42
CA ALA A 399 21.33 1.35 -1.48
C ALA A 399 21.92 0.82 -2.78
N GLY A 400 22.82 1.56 -3.39
CA GLY A 400 23.43 1.13 -4.64
C GLY A 400 24.30 2.20 -5.30
N SER A 401 24.52 1.99 -6.58
CA SER A 401 25.28 2.94 -7.41
C SER A 401 24.50 4.23 -7.58
N THR A 402 25.17 5.38 -7.46
CA THR A 402 24.56 6.71 -7.62
C THR A 402 23.87 6.88 -8.98
N GLN A 403 24.38 6.25 -10.02
CA GLN A 403 23.84 6.33 -11.38
C GLN A 403 22.83 5.23 -11.71
N TYR A 404 22.42 4.40 -10.73
CA TYR A 404 21.52 3.27 -11.01
C TYR A 404 20.20 3.73 -11.64
N ASN A 405 19.52 4.70 -11.02
CA ASN A 405 18.25 5.20 -11.53
C ASN A 405 18.34 5.80 -12.93
N GLN A 406 19.46 6.47 -13.24
CA GLN A 406 19.69 7.07 -14.56
C GLN A 406 19.85 6.03 -15.67
N ASN A 407 20.23 4.81 -15.32
CA ASN A 407 20.49 3.70 -16.25
C ASN A 407 19.33 2.72 -16.38
N LEU A 408 18.20 2.96 -15.73
CA LEU A 408 17.00 2.16 -15.91
C LEU A 408 16.45 2.32 -17.33
N THR A 409 16.30 1.21 -18.04
CA THR A 409 15.96 1.22 -19.46
C THR A 409 14.53 1.64 -19.80
N ASN A 410 13.56 1.41 -18.91
CA ASN A 410 12.14 1.60 -19.23
C ASN A 410 11.37 2.38 -18.16
N ASN A 411 12.05 3.15 -17.32
CA ASN A 411 11.41 3.91 -16.26
C ASN A 411 11.87 5.37 -16.25
N ALA A 412 11.32 6.16 -17.16
CA ALA A 412 11.66 7.57 -17.32
C ALA A 412 11.40 8.38 -16.02
N MET A 413 10.43 7.99 -15.21
CA MET A 413 10.13 8.69 -13.96
C MET A 413 11.18 8.45 -12.89
N GLU A 414 11.68 7.22 -12.78
CA GLU A 414 12.79 6.87 -11.86
C GLU A 414 14.13 7.44 -12.33
N ASN A 415 14.33 7.61 -13.63
CA ASN A 415 15.58 8.19 -14.17
C ASN A 415 15.85 9.61 -13.68
N PHE A 416 14.78 10.36 -13.31
CA PHE A 416 14.91 11.70 -12.72
C PHE A 416 14.99 11.69 -11.20
N ASN A 417 14.80 10.55 -10.57
CA ASN A 417 14.95 10.45 -9.13
C ASN A 417 16.43 10.44 -8.73
N ASN A 418 16.90 11.60 -8.32
CA ASN A 418 18.30 11.81 -7.93
C ASN A 418 18.55 11.52 -6.44
N ASN A 419 17.53 11.17 -5.68
CA ASN A 419 17.64 10.90 -4.25
C ASN A 419 17.36 9.43 -3.96
N LEU A 420 18.31 8.75 -3.35
CA LEU A 420 18.13 7.46 -2.72
C LEU A 420 17.94 7.70 -1.23
N ALA A 421 16.97 7.03 -0.64
CA ALA A 421 16.69 7.18 0.79
C ALA A 421 16.49 5.81 1.44
N SER A 422 17.16 5.62 2.57
CA SER A 422 17.04 4.41 3.38
C SER A 422 16.58 4.78 4.79
N SER A 423 15.65 4.02 5.34
CA SER A 423 15.21 4.17 6.71
C SER A 423 14.93 2.82 7.36
N ILE A 424 15.41 2.66 8.59
CA ILE A 424 15.10 1.52 9.46
C ILE A 424 14.58 2.10 10.76
N THR A 425 13.37 1.73 11.16
CA THR A 425 12.73 2.28 12.35
C THR A 425 12.22 1.16 13.25
N TYR A 426 12.58 1.26 14.51
CA TYR A 426 12.01 0.46 15.60
C TYR A 426 11.27 1.39 16.54
N SER A 427 10.01 1.09 16.83
CA SER A 427 9.23 1.85 17.82
C SER A 427 8.55 0.91 18.80
N LYS A 428 8.57 1.30 20.07
CA LYS A 428 7.91 0.58 21.15
C LYS A 428 7.11 1.54 22.01
N THR A 429 5.84 1.26 22.15
CA THR A 429 4.91 1.96 23.03
C THR A 429 4.50 1.04 24.17
N TRP A 430 4.51 1.53 25.40
CA TRP A 430 4.12 0.75 26.58
C TRP A 430 3.47 1.63 27.66
N GLY A 431 2.79 1.01 28.56
CA GLY A 431 2.07 1.70 29.63
C GLY A 431 0.99 2.62 29.09
N LEU A 432 0.84 3.78 29.66
CA LEU A 432 -0.17 4.78 29.32
C LEU A 432 0.23 5.70 28.15
N GLY A 433 1.23 5.31 27.34
CA GLY A 433 1.65 6.09 26.17
C GLY A 433 3.13 6.49 26.16
N ASN A 434 4.00 5.79 26.94
CA ASN A 434 5.43 5.93 26.77
C ASN A 434 5.84 5.37 25.40
N ASN A 435 6.64 6.11 24.68
CA ASN A 435 7.11 5.71 23.34
C ASN A 435 8.63 5.84 23.24
N LEU A 436 9.29 4.81 22.76
CA LEU A 436 10.68 4.81 22.35
C LEU A 436 10.73 4.53 20.85
N SER A 437 11.35 5.41 20.08
CA SER A 437 11.59 5.23 18.65
C SER A 437 13.09 5.34 18.37
N VAL A 438 13.64 4.36 17.69
CA VAL A 438 15.01 4.36 17.20
C VAL A 438 14.96 4.27 15.69
N SER A 439 15.53 5.24 15.00
CA SER A 439 15.60 5.25 13.54
C SER A 439 17.03 5.42 13.03
N LEU A 440 17.31 4.74 11.93
CA LEU A 440 18.53 4.86 11.15
C LEU A 440 18.07 5.35 9.77
N ASN A 441 18.52 6.54 9.39
CA ASN A 441 18.15 7.15 8.12
C ASN A 441 19.41 7.49 7.33
N GLU A 442 19.32 7.26 6.03
CA GLU A 442 20.37 7.61 5.07
C GLU A 442 19.72 8.24 3.85
N THR A 443 20.32 9.31 3.35
CA THR A 443 19.93 9.94 2.08
C THR A 443 21.18 10.19 1.24
N GLN A 444 21.12 9.75 0.00
CA GLN A 444 22.18 9.92 -0.97
C GLN A 444 21.65 10.70 -2.17
N ASN A 445 22.30 11.79 -2.53
CA ASN A 445 21.96 12.54 -3.72
C ASN A 445 22.94 12.18 -4.85
N SER A 446 22.42 11.67 -5.97
CA SER A 446 23.18 11.16 -7.09
C SER A 446 23.92 12.26 -7.89
N VAL A 447 23.43 13.49 -7.86
CA VAL A 447 24.02 14.64 -8.58
C VAL A 447 25.15 15.26 -7.77
N SER A 448 24.87 15.63 -6.52
CA SER A 448 25.88 16.23 -5.65
C SER A 448 26.85 15.21 -5.03
N ARG A 449 26.52 13.91 -5.12
CA ARG A 449 27.23 12.79 -4.49
C ARG A 449 27.36 12.92 -2.97
N LEU A 450 26.48 13.70 -2.36
CA LEU A 450 26.44 13.91 -0.93
C LEU A 450 25.62 12.79 -0.28
N ILE A 451 26.21 12.16 0.74
CA ILE A 451 25.58 11.15 1.58
C ILE A 451 25.39 11.76 2.96
N ASN A 452 24.16 11.79 3.44
CA ASN A 452 23.81 12.19 4.79
C ASN A 452 23.23 10.99 5.53
N MET A 453 23.78 10.70 6.70
CA MET A 453 23.34 9.60 7.54
C MET A 453 22.98 10.14 8.92
N ASN A 454 21.81 9.73 9.42
CA ASN A 454 21.38 9.95 10.81
C ASN A 454 21.37 8.60 11.52
N LEU A 455 22.46 8.27 12.22
CA LEU A 455 22.73 6.93 12.74
C LEU A 455 23.27 6.95 14.18
N PRO A 456 22.48 6.68 15.24
CA PRO A 456 21.02 6.60 15.25
C PRO A 456 20.36 7.95 15.53
N THR A 457 19.06 8.04 15.24
CA THR A 457 18.16 9.00 15.87
C THR A 457 17.35 8.25 16.91
N VAL A 458 17.38 8.67 18.18
CA VAL A 458 16.62 8.04 19.26
C VAL A 458 15.66 9.07 19.84
N SER A 459 14.37 8.78 19.80
CA SER A 459 13.33 9.60 20.40
C SER A 459 12.64 8.82 21.52
N PHE A 460 12.57 9.41 22.69
CA PHE A 460 11.87 8.87 23.84
C PHE A 460 10.88 9.90 24.38
N THR A 461 9.62 9.51 24.50
CA THR A 461 8.55 10.36 25.00
C THR A 461 7.78 9.61 26.07
N THR A 462 7.55 10.24 27.21
CA THR A 462 6.69 9.70 28.25
C THR A 462 5.26 10.23 28.10
N SER A 463 4.29 9.45 28.52
CA SER A 463 2.97 9.99 28.83
C SER A 463 3.08 11.03 29.95
N THR A 464 2.20 12.02 29.94
CA THR A 464 2.15 13.02 31.02
C THR A 464 1.86 12.34 32.34
N ILE A 465 2.75 12.57 33.30
CA ILE A 465 2.65 12.04 34.65
C ILE A 465 1.94 13.09 35.51
N TYR A 466 0.95 12.65 36.25
CA TYR A 466 0.22 13.49 37.22
C TYR A 466 0.62 13.09 38.66
N PRO A 467 1.69 13.69 39.23
CA PRO A 467 2.28 13.18 40.46
C PRO A 467 1.36 13.28 41.69
N PHE A 468 0.38 14.16 41.63
CA PHE A 468 -0.57 14.38 42.72
C PHE A 468 -1.92 13.71 42.53
N GLN A 469 -2.10 12.98 41.43
CA GLN A 469 -3.34 12.25 41.13
C GLN A 469 -3.33 10.89 41.84
N LYS A 470 -4.40 10.61 42.60
CA LYS A 470 -4.58 9.30 43.22
C LYS A 470 -4.94 8.23 42.19
N LYS A 471 -4.50 6.99 42.42
CA LYS A 471 -4.83 5.85 41.55
C LYS A 471 -6.34 5.56 41.47
N GLU A 472 -7.01 5.65 42.61
CA GLU A 472 -8.46 5.53 42.71
C GLU A 472 -9.03 6.90 43.05
N GLN A 473 -9.78 7.46 42.12
CA GLN A 473 -10.35 8.80 42.25
C GLN A 473 -11.83 8.73 42.53
N VAL A 474 -12.25 9.31 43.65
CA VAL A 474 -13.65 9.54 43.98
C VAL A 474 -13.92 11.05 43.93
N GLY A 475 -14.79 11.49 43.04
CA GLY A 475 -15.16 12.89 42.86
C GLY A 475 -14.30 13.66 41.84
N SER A 476 -14.52 14.99 41.76
CA SER A 476 -13.81 15.85 40.81
C SER A 476 -12.35 16.09 41.22
N LEU A 477 -11.46 16.15 40.20
CA LEU A 477 -10.02 16.43 40.39
C LEU A 477 -9.80 17.80 41.03
N LYS A 478 -9.04 17.87 42.10
CA LYS A 478 -8.55 19.12 42.67
C LYS A 478 -7.53 19.77 41.72
N TRP A 479 -7.39 21.09 41.77
CA TRP A 479 -6.58 21.84 40.82
C TRP A 479 -5.11 21.34 40.78
N TYR A 480 -4.50 21.04 41.90
CA TYR A 480 -3.11 20.55 41.97
C TYR A 480 -2.95 19.12 41.43
N GLN A 481 -4.00 18.32 41.40
CA GLN A 481 -4.00 16.99 40.83
C GLN A 481 -3.95 17.01 39.28
N LYS A 482 -4.22 18.19 38.72
CA LYS A 482 -4.13 18.42 37.25
C LYS A 482 -2.73 18.90 36.84
N LEU A 483 -1.76 18.96 37.78
CA LEU A 483 -0.37 19.23 37.43
C LEU A 483 0.19 18.05 36.66
N GLY A 484 0.48 18.27 35.40
CA GLY A 484 1.05 17.29 34.51
C GLY A 484 2.52 17.61 34.19
N ILE A 485 3.39 16.61 34.26
CA ILE A 485 4.80 16.68 33.89
C ILE A 485 5.02 15.68 32.75
N GLY A 486 5.47 16.16 31.62
CA GLY A 486 5.89 15.35 30.48
C GLY A 486 7.40 15.30 30.34
N TYR A 487 7.91 14.35 29.62
CA TYR A 487 9.30 14.31 29.20
C TYR A 487 9.40 13.84 27.75
N SER A 488 10.24 14.52 26.96
CA SER A 488 10.67 14.03 25.65
C SER A 488 12.18 14.25 25.48
N GLY A 489 12.87 13.17 25.12
CA GLY A 489 14.29 13.17 24.80
C GLY A 489 14.48 12.81 23.32
N ASN A 490 15.37 13.53 22.63
CA ASN A 490 15.72 13.22 21.24
C ASN A 490 17.23 13.28 21.07
N LEU A 491 17.86 12.16 20.76
CA LEU A 491 19.26 12.06 20.35
C LEU A 491 19.31 12.03 18.83
N LEU A 492 20.10 12.90 18.27
CA LEU A 492 20.38 12.99 16.86
C LEU A 492 21.88 12.86 16.61
N ASN A 493 22.28 11.97 15.74
CA ASN A 493 23.65 11.79 15.30
C ASN A 493 23.71 11.88 13.78
N VAL A 494 24.44 12.87 13.26
CA VAL A 494 24.52 13.20 11.84
C VAL A 494 25.94 12.98 11.34
N ILE A 495 26.05 12.34 10.20
CA ILE A 495 27.29 12.12 9.45
C ILE A 495 27.03 12.55 8.02
N SER A 496 27.86 13.44 7.49
CA SER A 496 27.75 13.93 6.10
C SER A 496 29.09 13.81 5.41
N PHE A 497 29.11 13.18 4.24
CA PHE A 497 30.33 13.04 3.44
C PHE A 497 30.00 12.86 1.94
N TYR A 498 31.01 13.06 1.11
CA TYR A 498 30.89 12.80 -0.33
C TYR A 498 31.36 11.38 -0.66
N ASP A 499 30.68 10.70 -1.58
CA ASP A 499 30.99 9.32 -2.00
C ASP A 499 32.41 9.18 -2.57
N SER A 500 32.91 10.25 -3.20
CA SER A 500 34.27 10.31 -3.79
C SER A 500 35.40 10.32 -2.77
N ALA A 501 35.11 10.66 -1.51
CA ALA A 501 36.09 10.84 -0.45
C ALA A 501 35.92 9.86 0.71
N MET A 502 35.36 8.68 0.45
CA MET A 502 34.99 7.70 1.47
C MET A 502 36.23 7.15 2.19
N ASN A 503 36.55 7.74 3.36
CA ASN A 503 37.57 7.25 4.27
C ASN A 503 36.90 7.15 5.65
N PHE A 504 36.92 5.96 6.24
CA PHE A 504 36.26 5.67 7.51
C PHE A 504 36.68 6.62 8.65
N ARG A 505 37.93 7.00 8.68
CA ARG A 505 38.47 7.96 9.66
C ARG A 505 37.85 9.36 9.47
N LYS A 506 37.76 9.84 8.23
CA LYS A 506 37.11 11.12 7.92
C LYS A 506 35.60 11.10 8.22
N ILE A 507 34.95 9.96 8.02
CA ILE A 507 33.52 9.80 8.36
C ILE A 507 33.29 9.99 9.86
N LEU A 508 34.15 9.39 10.71
CA LEU A 508 34.10 9.58 12.16
C LEU A 508 34.42 11.03 12.56
N ASP A 509 35.31 11.69 11.82
CA ASP A 509 35.66 13.10 12.05
C ASP A 509 34.52 14.07 11.72
N THR A 510 33.62 13.71 10.81
CA THR A 510 32.44 14.53 10.47
C THR A 510 31.23 14.24 11.34
N MET A 511 31.30 13.22 12.21
CA MET A 511 30.20 12.83 13.07
C MET A 511 29.88 13.90 14.10
N GLN A 512 28.61 14.32 14.13
CA GLN A 512 28.09 15.29 15.10
C GLN A 512 26.89 14.69 15.82
N TRP A 513 26.95 14.66 17.13
CA TRP A 513 25.79 14.23 17.90
C TRP A 513 25.29 15.34 18.83
N GLY A 514 24.00 15.28 19.11
CA GLY A 514 23.37 16.14 20.09
C GLY A 514 22.15 15.49 20.70
N VAL A 515 21.82 15.89 21.93
CA VAL A 515 20.64 15.40 22.63
C VAL A 515 19.79 16.59 23.07
N THR A 516 18.52 16.53 22.80
CA THR A 516 17.53 17.50 23.28
C THR A 516 16.69 16.85 24.37
N HIS A 517 16.57 17.48 25.49
CA HIS A 517 15.65 17.13 26.57
C HIS A 517 14.59 18.21 26.67
N ARG A 518 13.31 17.83 26.70
CA ARG A 518 12.18 18.74 26.91
C ARG A 518 11.33 18.24 28.05
N ILE A 519 11.01 19.13 28.98
CA ILE A 519 10.19 18.85 30.16
C ILE A 519 9.08 19.91 30.22
N PRO A 520 7.93 19.66 29.54
CA PRO A 520 6.75 20.49 29.69
C PRO A 520 6.07 20.20 31.03
N ILE A 521 5.81 21.23 31.79
CA ILE A 521 5.03 21.22 33.04
C ILE A 521 3.77 22.03 32.75
N THR A 522 2.61 21.43 32.87
CA THR A 522 1.32 22.05 32.57
C THR A 522 0.37 21.90 33.73
N LEU A 523 -0.38 22.94 34.01
CA LEU A 523 -1.40 22.95 35.04
C LEU A 523 -2.67 23.56 34.49
N THR A 524 -3.80 22.87 34.64
CA THR A 524 -5.11 23.43 34.30
C THR A 524 -5.81 23.84 35.58
N LEU A 525 -5.98 25.14 35.75
CA LEU A 525 -6.69 25.71 36.89
C LEU A 525 -8.20 25.50 36.80
N PRO A 526 -8.95 25.54 37.92
CA PRO A 526 -10.40 25.57 37.84
C PRO A 526 -10.88 26.77 37.00
N ALA A 527 -11.92 26.55 36.24
CA ALA A 527 -12.51 27.62 35.44
C ALA A 527 -13.05 28.75 36.33
N ILE A 528 -12.75 29.99 35.97
CA ILE A 528 -13.25 31.20 36.65
C ILE A 528 -14.40 31.73 35.76
N GLY A 529 -15.61 31.35 36.08
CA GLY A 529 -16.75 31.59 35.18
C GLY A 529 -16.52 30.89 33.83
N PRO A 530 -16.57 31.59 32.70
CA PRO A 530 -16.35 31.01 31.38
C PRO A 530 -14.85 30.88 31.02
N LEU A 531 -13.92 31.37 31.84
CA LEU A 531 -12.49 31.43 31.56
C LEU A 531 -11.74 30.20 32.08
N VAL A 532 -10.94 29.57 31.23
CA VAL A 532 -10.01 28.51 31.60
C VAL A 532 -8.59 29.06 31.55
N LEU A 533 -7.87 28.92 32.69
CA LEU A 533 -6.50 29.35 32.81
C LEU A 533 -5.58 28.14 32.86
N ALA A 534 -4.52 28.16 32.06
CA ALA A 534 -3.54 27.07 32.02
C ALA A 534 -2.09 27.64 32.04
N PRO A 535 -1.49 27.77 33.21
CA PRO A 535 -0.07 28.08 33.33
C PRO A 535 0.78 26.89 32.90
N SER A 536 1.93 27.18 32.29
CA SER A 536 2.88 26.18 31.84
C SER A 536 4.33 26.64 32.02
N ILE A 537 5.22 25.68 32.21
CA ILE A 537 6.66 25.89 32.19
C ILE A 537 7.21 24.90 31.19
N ASN A 538 7.97 25.39 30.23
CA ASN A 538 8.68 24.53 29.28
C ASN A 538 10.18 24.67 29.53
N TYR A 539 10.80 23.59 29.93
CA TYR A 539 12.24 23.51 30.07
C TYR A 539 12.82 22.70 28.96
N GLN A 540 13.84 23.21 28.28
CA GLN A 540 14.59 22.51 27.24
C GLN A 540 16.09 22.63 27.54
N GLU A 541 16.78 21.49 27.43
CA GLU A 541 18.23 21.42 27.52
C GLU A 541 18.77 20.67 26.32
N ASN A 542 19.75 21.26 25.64
CA ASN A 542 20.44 20.67 24.52
C ASN A 542 21.88 20.35 24.92
N TRP A 543 22.29 19.11 24.66
CA TRP A 543 23.66 18.65 24.81
C TRP A 543 24.33 18.58 23.44
N TYR A 544 25.57 19.05 23.39
CA TYR A 544 26.36 19.12 22.16
C TYR A 544 27.72 18.44 22.34
N ALA A 545 28.20 17.77 21.30
CA ALA A 545 29.52 17.15 21.24
C ALA A 545 30.64 18.12 20.94
N GLN A 546 30.32 19.34 20.53
CA GLN A 546 31.29 20.33 20.08
C GLN A 546 30.70 21.75 20.14
N LYS A 547 31.56 22.74 20.14
CA LYS A 547 31.23 24.14 19.87
C LYS A 547 32.14 24.67 18.76
N ILE A 548 31.73 25.73 18.09
CA ILE A 548 32.51 26.42 17.09
C ILE A 548 33.10 27.68 17.72
N ASP A 549 34.42 27.79 17.75
CA ASP A 549 35.07 29.05 18.14
C ASP A 549 35.34 29.90 16.89
N TYR A 550 34.99 31.16 16.99
CA TYR A 550 35.09 32.14 15.93
C TYR A 550 36.23 33.11 16.24
N SER A 551 37.19 33.24 15.31
CA SER A 551 38.19 34.27 15.32
C SER A 551 37.66 35.55 14.67
N ASN A 552 38.28 36.67 14.88
CA ASN A 552 37.93 37.90 14.18
C ASN A 552 38.30 37.80 12.69
N TRP A 553 37.75 38.70 11.90
CA TRP A 553 38.03 38.80 10.45
C TRP A 553 39.51 38.75 10.14
N ASN A 554 39.91 37.83 9.33
CA ASN A 554 41.26 37.64 8.88
C ASN A 554 41.43 38.29 7.50
N LYS A 555 42.27 39.35 7.44
CA LYS A 555 42.53 40.07 6.21
C LYS A 555 43.19 39.23 5.09
N LYS A 556 43.96 38.18 5.46
CA LYS A 556 44.60 37.30 4.48
C LYS A 556 43.65 36.32 3.84
N SER A 557 42.74 35.73 4.62
CA SER A 557 41.76 34.76 4.11
C SER A 557 40.48 35.40 3.60
N GLY A 558 40.24 36.69 3.89
CA GLY A 558 39.02 37.39 3.55
C GLY A 558 37.74 36.83 4.19
N LYS A 559 37.89 36.16 5.35
CA LYS A 559 36.79 35.54 6.07
C LYS A 559 37.04 35.45 7.59
N VAL A 560 36.02 35.09 8.30
CA VAL A 560 36.13 34.73 9.74
C VAL A 560 36.61 33.28 9.80
N ASP A 561 37.76 33.07 10.45
CA ASP A 561 38.28 31.73 10.66
C ASP A 561 37.52 31.03 11.80
N THR A 562 37.24 29.77 11.64
CA THR A 562 36.50 28.95 12.62
C THR A 562 37.31 27.72 13.01
N SER A 563 37.26 27.37 14.31
CA SER A 563 37.81 26.12 14.82
C SER A 563 36.75 25.34 15.58
N ILE A 564 36.80 24.00 15.49
CA ILE A 564 35.89 23.12 16.21
C ILE A 564 36.56 22.66 17.48
N GLU A 565 35.97 23.02 18.60
CA GLU A 565 36.34 22.50 19.91
C GLU A 565 35.44 21.35 20.31
N ARG A 566 36.01 20.13 20.38
CA ARG A 566 35.26 18.94 20.82
C ARG A 566 35.19 18.88 22.32
N GLY A 567 34.04 18.50 22.86
CA GLY A 567 33.78 18.41 24.29
C GLY A 567 32.29 18.31 24.59
N PHE A 568 31.93 18.21 25.81
CA PHE A 568 30.54 18.21 26.25
C PHE A 568 30.09 19.63 26.61
N TYR A 569 29.09 20.12 25.92
CA TYR A 569 28.51 21.45 26.13
C TYR A 569 26.99 21.31 26.32
N ALA A 570 26.45 21.97 27.36
CA ALA A 570 25.03 21.96 27.67
C ALA A 570 24.47 23.38 27.67
N ALA A 571 23.50 23.64 26.79
CA ALA A 571 22.74 24.89 26.75
C ALA A 571 21.29 24.65 27.17
N ARG A 572 20.71 25.63 27.86
CA ARG A 572 19.40 25.56 28.48
C ARG A 572 18.54 26.71 28.04
N GLU A 573 17.26 26.41 27.85
CA GLU A 573 16.21 27.40 27.62
C GLU A 573 15.03 27.07 28.55
N MET A 574 14.41 28.08 29.11
CA MET A 574 13.24 27.95 29.97
C MET A 574 12.21 28.99 29.56
N SER A 575 10.99 28.62 29.44
CA SER A 575 9.90 29.55 29.15
C SER A 575 8.74 29.33 30.12
N PHE A 576 8.20 30.43 30.60
CA PHE A 576 7.00 30.49 31.43
C PHE A 576 5.86 30.95 30.56
N GLY A 577 4.74 30.23 30.57
CA GLY A 577 3.57 30.57 29.80
C GLY A 577 2.31 30.54 30.64
N MET A 578 1.34 31.34 30.26
CA MET A 578 -0.01 31.28 30.78
C MET A 578 -0.96 31.46 29.63
N SER A 579 -1.82 30.49 29.37
CA SER A 579 -2.87 30.59 28.37
C SER A 579 -4.24 30.76 29.05
N MET A 580 -5.04 31.64 28.46
CA MET A 580 -6.41 31.91 28.86
C MET A 580 -7.29 31.71 27.64
N ASN A 581 -8.28 30.87 27.76
CA ASN A 581 -9.26 30.60 26.70
C ASN A 581 -10.68 30.57 27.27
N THR A 582 -11.61 30.93 26.40
CA THR A 582 -13.04 30.85 26.68
C THR A 582 -13.77 30.45 25.43
N ARG A 583 -15.03 30.04 25.57
CA ARG A 583 -15.88 29.66 24.49
C ARG A 583 -17.19 30.43 24.53
N ILE A 584 -17.50 31.12 23.44
CA ILE A 584 -18.68 31.96 23.30
C ILE A 584 -19.56 31.34 22.23
N PHE A 585 -20.84 31.22 22.51
CA PHE A 585 -21.83 30.65 21.60
C PHE A 585 -22.84 31.70 21.18
N GLY A 586 -23.03 31.87 19.86
CA GLY A 586 -24.16 32.60 19.30
C GLY A 586 -25.11 31.63 18.60
N THR A 587 -26.40 31.80 18.77
CA THR A 587 -27.40 31.05 18.02
C THR A 587 -28.35 31.97 17.31
N TYR A 588 -28.39 31.85 15.99
CA TYR A 588 -29.28 32.65 15.14
C TYR A 588 -30.40 31.75 14.60
N ASN A 589 -31.65 32.12 14.85
CA ASN A 589 -32.82 31.34 14.46
C ASN A 589 -33.36 31.85 13.14
N PHE A 590 -33.45 31.01 12.13
CA PHE A 590 -34.09 31.22 10.86
C PHE A 590 -35.35 30.36 10.75
N LYS A 591 -36.27 30.68 9.83
CA LYS A 591 -37.57 30.00 9.69
C LYS A 591 -37.48 28.47 9.64
N ASN A 592 -36.49 27.91 8.93
CA ASN A 592 -36.31 26.45 8.74
C ASN A 592 -34.95 25.93 9.21
N SER A 593 -34.12 26.76 9.83
CA SER A 593 -32.77 26.36 10.26
C SER A 593 -32.32 27.21 11.46
N LYS A 594 -31.37 26.67 12.20
CA LYS A 594 -30.66 27.36 13.28
C LYS A 594 -29.18 27.36 12.96
N LEU A 595 -28.57 28.55 13.01
CA LEU A 595 -27.14 28.73 12.84
C LEU A 595 -26.50 28.89 14.22
N ARG A 596 -25.55 28.03 14.53
CA ARG A 596 -24.71 28.12 15.73
C ARG A 596 -23.35 28.62 15.33
N HIS A 597 -22.94 29.72 15.93
CA HIS A 597 -21.59 30.27 15.83
C HIS A 597 -20.87 30.04 17.15
N GLU A 598 -19.75 29.36 17.10
CA GLU A 598 -18.87 29.12 18.24
C GLU A 598 -17.60 29.93 18.01
N ILE A 599 -17.26 30.76 18.98
CA ILE A 599 -16.07 31.63 18.96
C ILE A 599 -15.20 31.24 20.15
N ASP A 600 -13.99 30.82 19.90
CA ASP A 600 -12.99 30.44 20.90
C ASP A 600 -11.87 31.47 20.91
N PRO A 601 -11.99 32.60 21.66
CA PRO A 601 -10.89 33.51 21.86
C PRO A 601 -9.87 32.94 22.84
N SER A 602 -8.59 33.16 22.53
CA SER A 602 -7.46 32.75 23.37
C SER A 602 -6.45 33.86 23.49
N ILE A 603 -5.91 34.02 24.69
CA ILE A 603 -4.80 34.92 24.98
C ILE A 603 -3.72 34.09 25.68
N GLY A 604 -2.47 34.22 25.23
CA GLY A 604 -1.31 33.60 25.85
C GLY A 604 -0.29 34.67 26.23
N ILE A 605 0.28 34.53 27.41
CA ILE A 605 1.43 35.35 27.86
C ILE A 605 2.60 34.40 27.99
N SER A 606 3.76 34.78 27.48
CA SER A 606 4.99 34.00 27.60
C SER A 606 6.17 34.86 27.95
N TYR A 607 7.06 34.31 28.78
CA TYR A 607 8.33 34.95 29.16
C TYR A 607 9.46 33.93 29.06
N LYS A 608 10.56 34.32 28.45
CA LYS A 608 11.79 33.54 28.32
C LYS A 608 12.97 34.37 28.85
N PRO A 609 13.66 33.94 29.94
CA PRO A 609 14.90 34.57 30.37
C PRO A 609 16.06 34.21 29.44
N ASN A 610 17.10 35.02 29.44
CA ASN A 610 18.32 34.72 28.70
C ASN A 610 19.24 33.81 29.54
N LEU A 611 19.40 32.56 29.17
CA LEU A 611 20.21 31.55 29.84
C LEU A 611 21.44 31.11 29.03
N VAL A 612 21.62 31.64 27.80
CA VAL A 612 22.62 31.15 26.84
C VAL A 612 23.71 32.14 26.47
N SER A 613 23.75 33.30 27.11
CA SER A 613 24.73 34.38 26.82
C SER A 613 26.19 33.94 26.87
N LYS A 614 26.51 32.94 27.72
CA LYS A 614 27.86 32.37 27.82
C LYS A 614 28.38 31.72 26.55
N TYR A 615 27.49 31.33 25.66
CA TYR A 615 27.86 30.74 24.38
C TYR A 615 27.84 31.74 23.22
N TYR A 616 27.69 33.03 23.51
CA TYR A 616 27.70 34.08 22.48
C TYR A 616 29.00 34.89 22.60
N LYS A 617 29.65 35.08 21.45
CA LYS A 617 30.90 35.82 21.32
C LYS A 617 30.74 36.98 20.34
N ASN A 618 31.31 38.13 20.67
CA ASN A 618 31.42 39.25 19.74
C ASN A 618 32.55 38.99 18.77
N VAL A 619 32.26 39.00 17.46
CA VAL A 619 33.23 38.70 16.39
C VAL A 619 33.17 39.81 15.35
N ILE A 620 34.35 40.32 14.94
CA ILE A 620 34.47 41.21 13.78
C ILE A 620 34.28 40.37 12.52
N VAL A 621 33.23 40.68 11.74
CA VAL A 621 32.84 39.82 10.63
C VAL A 621 33.27 40.30 9.24
N ASP A 622 33.75 41.54 9.13
CA ASP A 622 34.16 42.12 7.83
C ASP A 622 35.36 43.08 7.96
N SER A 623 35.80 43.60 6.82
CA SER A 623 36.88 44.58 6.69
C SER A 623 36.51 45.93 7.34
N ASN A 624 35.25 46.25 7.45
CA ASN A 624 34.72 47.51 8.01
C ASN A 624 34.65 47.47 9.54
N LYS A 625 35.20 46.41 10.16
CA LYS A 625 35.20 46.18 11.61
C LYS A 625 33.78 46.04 12.20
N GLN A 626 32.80 45.63 11.41
CA GLN A 626 31.47 45.35 11.89
C GLN A 626 31.51 44.22 12.92
N VAL A 627 31.05 44.48 14.14
CA VAL A 627 30.96 43.50 15.22
C VAL A 627 29.62 42.80 15.15
N ARG A 628 29.62 41.50 15.08
CA ARG A 628 28.45 40.64 15.21
C ARG A 628 28.53 39.76 16.42
N ARG A 629 27.42 39.56 17.08
CA ARG A 629 27.31 38.62 18.21
C ARG A 629 26.84 37.26 17.67
N ILE A 630 27.73 36.25 17.76
CA ILE A 630 27.52 34.96 17.11
C ILE A 630 27.49 33.86 18.17
N SER A 631 26.55 32.91 18.05
CA SER A 631 26.48 31.74 18.90
C SER A 631 27.54 30.72 18.54
N GLN A 632 28.36 30.31 19.50
CA GLN A 632 29.33 29.22 19.34
C GLN A 632 28.67 27.83 19.12
N LEU A 633 27.37 27.73 19.41
CA LEU A 633 26.59 26.49 19.19
C LEU A 633 25.83 26.49 17.86
N GLN A 634 25.78 27.61 17.14
CA GLN A 634 25.21 27.67 15.80
C GLN A 634 26.08 26.89 14.84
N GLY A 635 25.45 26.13 13.93
CA GLY A 635 26.15 25.24 13.01
C GLY A 635 26.35 23.82 13.53
N ASN A 636 26.02 23.55 14.80
CA ASN A 636 25.89 22.18 15.31
C ASN A 636 24.55 21.55 14.90
N VAL A 637 24.46 20.25 15.02
CA VAL A 637 23.31 19.42 14.61
C VAL A 637 21.97 19.87 15.22
N LEU A 638 21.97 20.44 16.42
CA LEU A 638 20.75 20.94 17.09
C LEU A 638 20.55 22.45 16.92
N GLY A 639 21.50 23.18 16.30
CA GLY A 639 21.53 24.63 16.32
C GLY A 639 21.73 25.19 17.75
N GLY A 640 21.82 26.49 17.87
CA GLY A 640 21.92 27.19 19.16
C GLY A 640 20.58 27.81 19.56
N PHE A 641 20.32 27.94 20.86
CA PHE A 641 19.21 28.78 21.33
C PHE A 641 19.50 30.25 21.06
N SER A 642 18.47 31.02 20.73
CA SER A 642 18.59 32.46 20.56
C SER A 642 18.90 33.19 21.89
N GLU A 643 19.86 34.12 21.82
CA GLU A 643 20.18 34.98 22.92
C GLU A 643 19.07 36.03 23.14
N GLY A 644 19.01 36.57 24.35
CA GLY A 644 18.07 37.60 24.69
C GLY A 644 16.91 37.12 25.58
N ARG A 645 16.28 38.09 26.21
CA ARG A 645 15.04 37.90 26.94
C ARG A 645 13.89 38.06 25.94
N PHE A 646 12.88 37.27 26.10
CA PHE A 646 11.65 37.41 25.30
C PHE A 646 10.45 37.51 26.24
N GLY A 647 9.58 38.44 25.97
CA GLY A 647 8.28 38.56 26.61
C GLY A 647 7.25 38.83 25.57
N GLY A 648 6.21 38.00 25.49
CA GLY A 648 5.21 38.11 24.40
C GLY A 648 3.79 37.85 24.86
N ILE A 649 2.87 38.50 24.21
CA ILE A 649 1.44 38.20 24.29
C ILE A 649 1.04 37.62 22.94
N THR A 650 0.37 36.50 22.96
CA THR A 650 -0.26 35.88 21.77
C THR A 650 -1.77 35.98 21.91
N PHE A 651 -2.45 36.29 20.83
CA PHE A 651 -3.90 36.30 20.80
C PHE A 651 -4.39 35.53 19.57
N GLY A 652 -5.47 34.81 19.77
CA GLY A 652 -6.09 34.01 18.75
C GLY A 652 -7.61 34.02 18.88
N ILE A 653 -8.28 33.90 17.75
CA ILE A 653 -9.72 33.70 17.69
C ILE A 653 -9.96 32.57 16.71
N SER A 654 -10.58 31.49 17.18
CA SER A 654 -11.05 30.40 16.34
C SER A 654 -12.58 30.46 16.25
N ASN A 655 -13.10 30.25 15.04
CA ASN A 655 -14.53 30.33 14.77
C ASN A 655 -14.98 29.01 14.12
N LEU A 656 -16.12 28.50 14.58
CA LEU A 656 -16.83 27.35 14.00
C LEU A 656 -18.27 27.76 13.70
N LEU A 657 -18.76 27.44 12.51
CA LEU A 657 -20.11 27.78 12.08
C LEU A 657 -20.86 26.52 11.66
N GLU A 658 -21.88 26.18 12.41
CA GLU A 658 -22.72 25.00 12.20
C GLU A 658 -24.18 25.38 11.98
N MET A 659 -24.78 24.84 10.93
CA MET A 659 -26.22 25.00 10.67
C MET A 659 -26.98 23.72 10.97
N LYS A 660 -28.05 23.82 11.74
CA LYS A 660 -29.02 22.75 11.97
C LYS A 660 -30.22 23.00 11.09
N LYS A 661 -30.53 22.08 10.21
CA LYS A 661 -31.72 22.10 9.35
C LYS A 661 -32.64 20.96 9.70
N ARG A 662 -33.96 21.18 9.67
CA ARG A 662 -34.96 20.12 9.85
C ARG A 662 -34.78 19.09 8.73
N ASN A 663 -34.70 17.82 9.10
CA ASN A 663 -34.60 16.74 8.11
C ASN A 663 -35.96 16.55 7.46
N THR A 664 -36.00 16.57 6.15
CA THR A 664 -37.20 16.34 5.35
C THR A 664 -37.37 14.87 4.95
N ASP A 665 -36.34 14.05 5.18
CA ASP A 665 -36.43 12.61 4.92
C ASP A 665 -37.16 11.88 6.05
N SER A 666 -38.35 11.40 5.75
CA SER A 666 -39.26 10.68 6.69
C SER A 666 -38.71 9.29 7.13
N THR A 667 -37.66 8.79 6.46
CA THR A 667 -37.03 7.49 6.72
C THR A 667 -35.86 7.54 7.69
N SER A 668 -35.34 8.73 8.05
CA SER A 668 -34.21 8.83 8.97
C SER A 668 -34.69 9.00 10.42
N ALA A 669 -34.01 8.28 11.33
CA ALA A 669 -34.29 8.35 12.77
C ALA A 669 -33.96 9.73 13.37
N ASP A 670 -33.12 10.53 12.70
CA ASP A 670 -32.73 11.88 13.13
C ASP A 670 -33.62 12.96 12.51
N SER A 671 -34.38 13.63 13.35
CA SER A 671 -35.23 14.75 12.94
C SER A 671 -34.46 16.03 12.50
N VAL A 672 -33.15 16.10 12.73
CA VAL A 672 -32.29 17.28 12.48
C VAL A 672 -31.01 16.89 11.77
N LYS A 673 -30.78 17.47 10.60
CA LYS A 673 -29.52 17.37 9.87
C LYS A 673 -28.57 18.51 10.27
N LYS A 674 -27.38 18.16 10.74
CA LYS A 674 -26.31 19.13 11.05
C LYS A 674 -25.42 19.30 9.82
N VAL A 675 -25.17 20.52 9.40
CA VAL A 675 -24.29 20.88 8.29
C VAL A 675 -23.26 21.86 8.81
N ARG A 676 -22.00 21.55 8.75
CA ARG A 676 -20.91 22.48 9.04
C ARG A 676 -20.72 23.39 7.84
N ILE A 677 -20.77 24.68 8.05
CA ILE A 677 -20.54 25.72 7.02
C ILE A 677 -19.08 26.12 7.03
N LEU A 678 -18.52 26.22 8.26
CA LEU A 678 -17.13 26.56 8.49
C LEU A 678 -16.63 25.71 9.64
N ASP A 679 -15.70 24.79 9.34
CA ASP A 679 -15.16 23.89 10.37
C ASP A 679 -14.17 24.60 11.26
N ASN A 680 -13.37 25.52 10.69
CA ASN A 680 -12.41 26.34 11.41
C ASN A 680 -12.09 27.61 10.63
N LEU A 681 -12.13 28.73 11.31
CA LEU A 681 -11.48 29.98 10.88
C LEU A 681 -10.67 30.51 12.07
N SER A 682 -9.36 30.36 12.00
CA SER A 682 -8.46 30.79 13.05
C SER A 682 -7.66 32.01 12.58
N ILE A 683 -7.62 33.04 13.43
CA ILE A 683 -6.81 34.24 13.25
C ILE A 683 -5.91 34.36 14.46
N THR A 684 -4.60 34.38 14.26
CA THR A 684 -3.62 34.42 15.34
C THR A 684 -2.56 35.48 15.06
N SER A 685 -2.11 36.12 16.08
CA SER A 685 -0.98 37.05 16.04
C SER A 685 -0.35 37.17 17.44
N GLY A 686 0.72 37.95 17.56
CA GLY A 686 1.40 38.16 18.82
C GLY A 686 1.99 39.54 18.91
N TYR A 687 2.30 39.93 20.13
CA TYR A 687 3.00 41.19 20.45
C TYR A 687 4.21 40.90 21.31
N ASN A 688 5.41 41.26 20.84
CA ASN A 688 6.64 41.14 21.59
C ASN A 688 6.78 42.36 22.50
N LEU A 689 6.75 42.17 23.83
CA LEU A 689 6.86 43.18 24.85
C LEU A 689 8.30 43.68 25.02
N ILE A 690 9.28 42.87 24.63
CA ILE A 690 10.72 43.09 24.80
C ILE A 690 11.45 42.89 23.45
N PRO A 691 11.12 43.73 22.44
CA PRO A 691 11.77 43.60 21.14
C PRO A 691 13.25 43.97 21.23
N ASP A 692 14.11 43.21 20.58
CA ASP A 692 15.54 43.51 20.49
C ASP A 692 15.76 44.61 19.44
N SER A 693 16.00 45.82 19.90
CA SER A 693 16.24 46.97 19.04
C SER A 693 17.54 46.84 18.24
N ALA A 694 18.56 46.15 18.79
CA ALA A 694 19.82 45.90 18.07
C ALA A 694 19.65 45.01 16.84
N ASN A 695 18.72 44.07 16.90
CA ASN A 695 18.37 43.18 15.79
C ASN A 695 17.18 43.69 14.95
N LYS A 696 16.70 44.92 15.19
CA LYS A 696 15.55 45.52 14.49
C LYS A 696 14.30 44.67 14.56
N GLU A 697 14.06 43.94 15.66
CA GLU A 697 12.86 43.15 15.85
C GLU A 697 11.60 44.00 15.85
N THR A 698 10.56 43.51 15.17
CA THR A 698 9.27 44.15 15.15
C THR A 698 8.38 43.71 16.30
N PRO A 699 7.72 44.63 17.04
CA PRO A 699 6.87 44.28 18.16
C PRO A 699 5.69 43.36 17.81
N ILE A 700 5.03 43.64 16.66
CA ILE A 700 3.84 42.87 16.26
C ILE A 700 4.26 41.72 15.33
N SER A 701 3.87 40.51 15.67
CA SER A 701 4.07 39.35 14.83
C SER A 701 3.16 39.37 13.60
N PRO A 702 3.52 38.74 12.49
CA PRO A 702 2.61 38.56 11.35
C PRO A 702 1.28 37.92 11.79
N ILE A 703 0.20 38.39 11.17
CA ILE A 703 -1.15 37.84 11.38
C ILE A 703 -1.28 36.60 10.53
N SER A 704 -1.51 35.47 11.17
CA SER A 704 -1.77 34.21 10.49
C SER A 704 -3.25 33.90 10.50
N ILE A 705 -3.80 33.64 9.30
CA ILE A 705 -5.20 33.28 9.09
C ILE A 705 -5.22 31.87 8.51
N SER A 706 -5.99 30.99 9.11
CA SER A 706 -6.26 29.65 8.58
C SER A 706 -7.75 29.38 8.57
N ALA A 707 -8.27 28.93 7.45
CA ALA A 707 -9.67 28.56 7.29
C ALA A 707 -9.77 27.16 6.68
N GLY A 708 -10.71 26.37 7.16
CA GLY A 708 -11.01 25.06 6.65
C GLY A 708 -12.49 24.75 6.73
N THR A 709 -13.03 24.15 5.68
CA THR A 709 -14.42 23.68 5.67
C THR A 709 -14.63 22.55 4.69
N ASN A 710 -15.54 21.66 5.05
CA ASN A 710 -16.01 20.61 4.16
C ASN A 710 -17.49 20.82 3.86
N LEU A 711 -17.75 21.55 2.77
CA LEU A 711 -19.10 21.88 2.37
C LEU A 711 -19.83 20.66 1.83
N PHE A 712 -20.98 20.35 2.43
CA PHE A 712 -21.88 19.26 2.05
C PHE A 712 -21.22 17.86 2.07
N ASN A 713 -20.11 17.70 2.80
CA ASN A 713 -19.28 16.48 2.80
C ASN A 713 -18.75 16.10 1.41
N LYS A 714 -18.65 17.09 0.50
CA LYS A 714 -18.20 16.85 -0.88
C LYS A 714 -17.10 17.80 -1.33
N ILE A 715 -17.10 19.01 -0.85
CA ILE A 715 -16.14 20.05 -1.27
C ILE A 715 -15.30 20.43 -0.07
N ASN A 716 -14.03 20.06 -0.11
CA ASN A 716 -13.05 20.44 0.91
C ASN A 716 -12.34 21.72 0.46
N ILE A 717 -12.38 22.74 1.32
CA ILE A 717 -11.74 24.06 1.09
C ILE A 717 -10.79 24.30 2.26
N THR A 718 -9.53 24.59 1.97
CA THR A 718 -8.55 25.03 2.95
C THR A 718 -7.87 26.30 2.45
N ALA A 719 -7.72 27.28 3.34
CA ALA A 719 -7.06 28.54 3.03
C ALA A 719 -6.13 28.93 4.18
N ASN A 720 -4.93 29.35 3.85
CA ASN A 720 -3.98 29.89 4.80
C ASN A 720 -3.44 31.22 4.24
N ALA A 721 -3.26 32.19 5.12
CA ALA A 721 -2.72 33.48 4.75
C ALA A 721 -1.85 34.04 5.88
N THR A 722 -0.78 34.73 5.51
CA THR A 722 0.08 35.46 6.44
C THR A 722 0.15 36.92 5.98
N ILE A 723 -0.23 37.81 6.87
CA ILE A 723 -0.22 39.25 6.65
C ILE A 723 0.83 39.86 7.56
N ASN A 724 1.83 40.52 6.97
CA ASN A 724 2.85 41.22 7.72
C ASN A 724 2.36 42.65 7.99
N PRO A 725 2.20 43.08 9.25
CA PRO A 725 1.75 44.45 9.58
C PRO A 725 2.80 45.51 9.27
N TYR A 726 4.03 45.11 8.91
CA TYR A 726 5.10 46.06 8.60
C TYR A 726 5.49 46.04 7.12
N ARG A 727 5.95 47.20 6.65
CA ARG A 727 6.70 47.32 5.40
C ARG A 727 8.14 47.69 5.74
N GLN A 728 9.08 47.02 5.11
CA GLN A 728 10.49 47.33 5.18
C GLN A 728 10.86 48.37 4.11
N ASP A 729 11.62 49.39 4.47
CA ASP A 729 12.15 50.39 3.55
C ASP A 729 13.56 50.06 3.07
N THR A 730 14.09 50.90 2.18
CA THR A 730 15.44 50.73 1.60
C THR A 730 16.58 50.78 2.62
N ALA A 731 16.35 51.44 3.75
CA ALA A 731 17.29 51.57 4.86
C ALA A 731 17.11 50.47 5.91
N ASN A 732 16.35 49.43 5.57
CA ASN A 732 16.08 48.28 6.44
C ASN A 732 15.34 48.65 7.73
N HIS A 733 14.48 49.75 7.70
CA HIS A 733 13.58 50.08 8.78
C HIS A 733 12.19 49.52 8.54
N TYR A 734 11.51 49.18 9.63
CA TYR A 734 10.15 48.60 9.59
C TYR A 734 9.14 49.72 9.91
N HIS A 735 8.24 49.98 8.99
CA HIS A 735 7.14 50.92 9.15
C HIS A 735 5.83 50.18 9.38
N LEU A 736 5.15 50.49 10.48
CA LEU A 736 3.86 49.89 10.81
C LEU A 736 2.77 50.45 9.92
N LEU A 737 2.17 49.62 9.11
CA LEU A 737 1.14 49.99 8.11
C LEU A 737 -0.19 50.38 8.74
N TRP A 738 -0.45 50.02 9.98
CA TRP A 738 -1.64 50.44 10.72
C TRP A 738 -1.73 51.93 10.86
N LYS A 739 -0.61 52.67 10.94
CA LYS A 739 -0.55 54.11 10.93
C LYS A 739 -1.04 54.74 9.60
N GLU A 740 -1.00 53.93 8.53
CA GLU A 740 -1.49 54.29 7.20
C GLU A 740 -2.95 53.80 6.95
N GLY A 741 -3.61 53.25 7.97
CA GLY A 741 -4.97 52.70 7.85
C GLY A 741 -5.01 51.32 7.15
N LYS A 742 -3.87 50.64 6.93
CA LYS A 742 -3.78 49.36 6.25
C LYS A 742 -3.52 48.23 7.29
N VAL A 743 -4.22 47.11 7.19
CA VAL A 743 -4.06 45.96 8.10
C VAL A 743 -2.67 45.37 8.01
N GLY A 744 -2.04 45.40 6.83
CA GLY A 744 -0.72 44.86 6.57
C GLY A 744 -0.50 44.50 5.12
N GLN A 745 0.65 43.88 4.84
CA GLN A 745 0.99 43.37 3.51
C GLN A 745 0.77 41.86 3.49
N PHE A 746 0.07 41.40 2.47
CA PHE A 746 -0.06 39.97 2.20
C PHE A 746 1.32 39.39 1.83
N GLN A 747 1.84 38.50 2.65
CA GLN A 747 3.20 37.95 2.51
C GLN A 747 3.16 36.60 1.79
N GLN A 748 2.31 35.73 2.26
CA GLN A 748 2.11 34.40 1.65
C GLN A 748 0.68 33.92 1.89
N GLY A 749 0.19 33.10 1.01
CA GLY A 749 -1.09 32.45 1.17
C GLY A 749 -1.24 31.25 0.25
N ASN A 750 -2.07 30.35 0.67
CA ASN A 750 -2.44 29.16 -0.10
C ASN A 750 -3.95 28.95 0.02
N LEU A 751 -4.61 28.72 -1.10
CA LEU A 751 -6.00 28.29 -1.17
C LEU A 751 -6.03 26.95 -1.90
N SER A 752 -6.61 25.94 -1.26
CA SER A 752 -6.81 24.63 -1.86
C SER A 752 -8.29 24.27 -1.84
N LEU A 753 -8.80 23.83 -2.95
CA LEU A 753 -10.16 23.34 -3.12
C LEU A 753 -10.08 21.95 -3.74
N SER A 754 -10.76 21.00 -3.13
CA SER A 754 -10.84 19.65 -3.69
C SER A 754 -12.25 19.08 -3.58
N THR A 755 -12.68 18.36 -4.62
CA THR A 755 -13.97 17.69 -4.64
C THR A 755 -13.87 16.37 -5.38
N SER A 756 -14.66 15.41 -4.93
CA SER A 756 -14.80 14.11 -5.58
C SER A 756 -16.29 13.84 -5.79
N LEU A 757 -16.67 13.73 -7.04
CA LEU A 757 -18.04 13.49 -7.47
C LEU A 757 -18.09 12.17 -8.23
N LYS A 758 -19.05 11.31 -7.93
CA LYS A 758 -19.30 10.10 -8.69
C LYS A 758 -20.80 9.87 -8.86
N SER A 759 -21.16 9.26 -9.97
CA SER A 759 -22.55 8.80 -10.19
C SER A 759 -22.86 7.59 -9.32
N LYS A 760 -24.15 7.33 -9.08
CA LYS A 760 -24.57 6.06 -8.49
C LYS A 760 -24.28 4.91 -9.45
N SER A 761 -23.75 3.82 -8.93
CA SER A 761 -23.54 2.59 -9.70
C SER A 761 -24.89 2.00 -10.12
N LYS A 762 -24.96 1.44 -11.36
CA LYS A 762 -26.21 0.89 -11.88
C LYS A 762 -26.60 -0.46 -11.28
N LYS A 763 -25.68 -1.18 -10.66
CA LYS A 763 -25.92 -2.56 -10.21
C LYS A 763 -25.40 -2.94 -8.84
N ASP A 764 -24.45 -2.20 -8.24
CA ASP A 764 -23.82 -2.65 -7.02
C ASP A 764 -23.27 -1.47 -6.20
N ASP A 765 -23.76 -1.29 -4.99
CA ASP A 765 -23.20 -0.33 -4.02
C ASP A 765 -22.02 -0.93 -3.22
N ARG A 766 -21.51 -2.11 -3.64
CA ARG A 766 -20.43 -2.82 -2.97
C ARG A 766 -19.11 -2.08 -3.06
N THR A 767 -18.36 -2.08 -1.98
CA THR A 767 -17.00 -1.53 -1.91
C THR A 767 -16.00 -2.39 -2.72
N ASP A 768 -14.84 -1.86 -3.04
CA ASP A 768 -13.79 -2.63 -3.74
C ASP A 768 -13.34 -3.85 -2.92
N GLU A 769 -13.44 -3.79 -1.58
CA GLU A 769 -13.19 -4.90 -0.67
C GLU A 769 -14.27 -5.98 -0.73
N GLU A 770 -15.53 -5.59 -0.87
CA GLU A 770 -16.65 -6.53 -1.07
C GLU A 770 -16.61 -7.19 -2.45
N ARG A 771 -16.12 -6.50 -3.49
CA ARG A 771 -15.91 -7.06 -4.82
C ARG A 771 -14.78 -8.08 -4.85
N LEU A 772 -13.75 -7.89 -4.04
CA LEU A 772 -12.65 -8.85 -3.90
C LEU A 772 -13.10 -10.13 -3.20
N ASN A 773 -13.98 -10.02 -2.22
CA ASN A 773 -14.52 -11.18 -1.52
C ASN A 773 -15.37 -12.09 -2.44
N ASP A 774 -15.98 -11.52 -3.50
CA ASP A 774 -16.69 -12.32 -4.52
C ASP A 774 -15.71 -13.08 -5.46
N TYR A 775 -14.45 -12.64 -5.54
CA TYR A 775 -13.50 -13.22 -6.49
C TYR A 775 -12.69 -14.38 -5.92
N ASP A 776 -12.49 -14.46 -4.60
CA ASP A 776 -11.72 -15.58 -4.07
C ASP A 776 -11.77 -15.73 -2.54
N GLU A 777 -12.61 -16.62 -2.04
CA GLU A 777 -12.57 -17.08 -0.65
C GLU A 777 -11.26 -17.83 -0.32
N THR A 778 -10.45 -18.17 -1.32
CA THR A 778 -9.22 -18.96 -1.17
C THR A 778 -7.98 -18.09 -0.98
N LEU A 779 -8.04 -16.77 -1.28
CA LEU A 779 -6.90 -15.87 -1.08
C LEU A 779 -6.69 -15.53 0.39
N THR A 780 -5.45 -15.58 0.80
CA THR A 780 -5.08 -15.08 2.13
C THR A 780 -5.34 -13.57 2.21
N PRO A 781 -5.66 -13.01 3.39
CA PRO A 781 -5.91 -11.58 3.55
C PRO A 781 -4.82 -10.65 3.02
N ASP A 782 -3.58 -11.12 2.92
CA ASP A 782 -2.47 -10.33 2.39
C ASP A 782 -2.34 -10.44 0.88
N GLU A 783 -2.71 -11.56 0.31
CA GLU A 783 -2.89 -11.66 -1.13
C GLU A 783 -4.05 -10.75 -1.57
N GLN A 784 -5.13 -10.69 -0.78
CA GLN A 784 -6.22 -9.73 -0.97
C GLN A 784 -5.71 -8.29 -0.88
N GLN A 785 -4.91 -7.95 0.14
CA GLN A 785 -4.35 -6.61 0.29
C GLN A 785 -3.37 -6.27 -0.84
N SER A 786 -2.52 -7.21 -1.24
CA SER A 786 -1.60 -7.03 -2.37
C SER A 786 -2.35 -6.83 -3.69
N GLN A 787 -3.46 -7.53 -3.87
CA GLN A 787 -4.33 -7.34 -5.03
C GLN A 787 -5.05 -5.98 -4.97
N LEU A 788 -5.53 -5.56 -3.80
CA LEU A 788 -6.11 -4.22 -3.61
C LEU A 788 -5.11 -3.11 -3.94
N ASP A 789 -3.89 -3.23 -3.46
CA ASP A 789 -2.83 -2.26 -3.74
C ASP A 789 -2.45 -2.27 -5.23
N TYR A 790 -2.47 -3.44 -5.86
CA TYR A 790 -2.28 -3.56 -7.31
C TYR A 790 -3.44 -2.93 -8.09
N ILE A 791 -4.68 -3.20 -7.68
CA ILE A 791 -5.89 -2.61 -8.28
C ILE A 791 -5.85 -1.08 -8.17
N ARG A 792 -5.50 -0.55 -7.00
CA ARG A 792 -5.38 0.89 -6.77
C ARG A 792 -4.27 1.54 -7.59
N SER A 793 -3.18 0.81 -7.79
CA SER A 793 -2.02 1.29 -8.55
C SER A 793 -2.24 1.22 -10.07
N ASN A 794 -3.19 0.41 -10.54
CA ASN A 794 -3.45 0.20 -11.96
C ASN A 794 -4.93 0.41 -12.30
N PRO A 795 -5.47 1.62 -12.12
CA PRO A 795 -6.90 1.90 -12.32
C PRO A 795 -7.37 1.65 -13.75
N ALA A 796 -6.48 1.72 -14.73
CA ALA A 796 -6.78 1.43 -16.12
C ALA A 796 -7.03 -0.06 -16.41
N GLU A 797 -6.46 -0.97 -15.59
CA GLU A 797 -6.66 -2.41 -15.71
C GLU A 797 -7.96 -2.88 -15.01
N PHE A 798 -8.37 -2.17 -13.94
CA PHE A 798 -9.51 -2.55 -13.08
C PHE A 798 -10.65 -1.56 -13.18
N VAL A 799 -11.11 -1.34 -14.39
CA VAL A 799 -12.15 -0.38 -14.69
C VAL A 799 -13.53 -0.89 -14.23
N ASP A 800 -14.25 -0.07 -13.47
CA ASP A 800 -15.64 -0.32 -13.13
C ASP A 800 -16.58 0.25 -14.21
N PHE A 801 -17.02 -0.59 -15.12
CA PHE A 801 -17.97 -0.21 -16.18
C PHE A 801 -19.40 0.08 -15.66
N ASN A 802 -19.70 -0.28 -14.41
CA ASN A 802 -21.01 -0.02 -13.79
C ASN A 802 -21.16 1.41 -13.29
N THR A 803 -20.05 2.10 -13.05
CA THR A 803 -20.06 3.50 -12.66
C THR A 803 -20.08 4.39 -13.89
N PRO A 804 -21.19 5.10 -14.21
CA PRO A 804 -21.28 5.91 -15.42
C PRO A 804 -20.23 6.99 -15.52
N TRP A 805 -19.90 7.67 -14.42
CA TRP A 805 -18.82 8.65 -14.40
C TRP A 805 -18.31 8.93 -12.98
N SER A 806 -17.06 9.31 -12.91
CA SER A 806 -16.41 9.86 -11.72
C SER A 806 -15.58 11.09 -12.10
N LEU A 807 -15.51 12.06 -11.20
CA LEU A 807 -14.74 13.29 -11.38
C LEU A 807 -14.10 13.70 -10.07
N GLN A 808 -12.80 13.87 -10.08
CA GLN A 808 -12.04 14.49 -9.02
C GLN A 808 -11.44 15.78 -9.53
N LEU A 809 -11.72 16.85 -8.84
CA LEU A 809 -11.19 18.19 -9.16
C LEU A 809 -10.41 18.69 -7.95
N SER A 810 -9.18 19.10 -8.16
CA SER A 810 -8.42 19.85 -7.17
C SER A 810 -7.85 21.13 -7.80
N TYR A 811 -7.99 22.21 -7.07
CA TYR A 811 -7.46 23.52 -7.42
C TYR A 811 -6.57 24.01 -6.28
N SER A 812 -5.40 24.49 -6.58
CA SER A 812 -4.51 25.13 -5.62
C SER A 812 -4.03 26.47 -6.17
N LEU A 813 -4.06 27.46 -5.30
CA LEU A 813 -3.55 28.80 -5.55
C LEU A 813 -2.52 29.11 -4.47
N GLY A 814 -1.28 29.32 -4.85
CA GLY A 814 -0.21 29.75 -3.96
C GLY A 814 0.23 31.19 -4.30
N PHE A 815 0.35 32.01 -3.30
CA PHE A 815 0.92 33.35 -3.39
C PHE A 815 2.09 33.49 -2.43
N THR A 816 3.22 33.97 -2.92
CA THR A 816 4.37 34.35 -2.09
C THR A 816 4.94 35.67 -2.56
N ARG A 817 5.24 36.52 -1.58
CA ARG A 817 5.92 37.79 -1.80
C ARG A 817 7.32 37.70 -1.22
N MET A 818 8.32 37.72 -2.07
CA MET A 818 9.71 37.61 -1.68
C MET A 818 10.44 38.93 -1.92
N LEU A 819 11.28 39.32 -0.95
CA LEU A 819 12.24 40.41 -1.15
C LEU A 819 13.34 39.91 -2.11
N GLN A 820 13.63 40.69 -3.13
CA GLN A 820 14.67 40.36 -4.12
C GLN A 820 16.07 40.53 -3.54
N SER A 821 17.08 40.02 -4.27
CA SER A 821 18.51 40.11 -3.85
C SER A 821 19.02 41.55 -3.70
N ASP A 822 18.35 42.53 -4.33
CA ASP A 822 18.66 43.96 -4.20
C ASP A 822 18.18 44.57 -2.86
N LEU A 823 17.47 43.79 -2.05
CA LEU A 823 16.88 44.18 -0.76
C LEU A 823 15.91 45.40 -0.84
N ILE A 824 15.46 45.76 -2.03
CA ILE A 824 14.63 46.93 -2.29
C ILE A 824 13.28 46.52 -2.88
N HIS A 825 13.30 45.61 -3.87
CA HIS A 825 12.11 45.26 -4.60
C HIS A 825 11.50 43.95 -4.13
N TYR A 826 10.18 43.91 -4.07
CA TYR A 826 9.42 42.71 -3.77
C TYR A 826 8.96 42.04 -5.06
N LYS A 827 9.21 40.77 -5.22
CA LYS A 827 8.66 39.94 -6.30
C LYS A 827 7.47 39.17 -5.79
N ASN A 828 6.35 39.33 -6.42
CA ASN A 828 5.16 38.54 -6.17
C ASN A 828 5.23 37.30 -7.06
N ASN A 829 5.22 36.12 -6.44
CA ASN A 829 5.16 34.83 -7.13
C ASN A 829 3.78 34.24 -6.89
N LEU A 830 3.05 34.05 -7.97
CA LEU A 830 1.74 33.44 -7.97
C LEU A 830 1.86 32.08 -8.68
N SER A 831 1.39 31.03 -8.07
CA SER A 831 1.34 29.69 -8.64
C SER A 831 -0.09 29.16 -8.59
N THR A 832 -0.55 28.60 -9.69
CA THR A 832 -1.87 27.98 -9.74
C THR A 832 -1.76 26.59 -10.33
N ASN A 833 -2.53 25.69 -9.79
CA ASN A 833 -2.56 24.33 -10.29
C ASN A 833 -4.00 23.81 -10.28
N VAL A 834 -4.44 23.36 -11.42
CA VAL A 834 -5.70 22.63 -11.57
C VAL A 834 -5.37 21.21 -11.92
N ASN A 835 -5.84 20.30 -11.10
CA ASN A 835 -5.77 18.86 -11.38
C ASN A 835 -7.18 18.33 -11.54
N VAL A 836 -7.44 17.76 -12.69
CA VAL A 836 -8.71 17.12 -13.02
C VAL A 836 -8.44 15.66 -13.35
N ASN A 837 -9.09 14.75 -12.65
CA ASN A 837 -9.05 13.33 -12.93
C ASN A 837 -10.49 12.80 -13.02
N GLY A 838 -10.76 11.95 -13.96
CA GLY A 838 -12.10 11.42 -14.11
C GLY A 838 -12.20 10.22 -15.02
N THR A 839 -13.34 9.57 -14.94
CA THR A 839 -13.69 8.45 -15.81
C THR A 839 -15.12 8.63 -16.29
N ILE A 840 -15.37 8.21 -17.51
CA ILE A 840 -16.71 8.18 -18.12
C ILE A 840 -16.90 6.89 -18.89
N SER A 841 -17.95 6.16 -18.60
CA SER A 841 -18.35 4.96 -19.35
C SER A 841 -19.11 5.36 -20.61
N LEU A 842 -18.44 5.26 -21.75
CA LEU A 842 -19.04 5.58 -23.06
C LEU A 842 -20.11 4.54 -23.48
N SER A 843 -19.91 3.31 -23.06
CA SER A 843 -20.84 2.20 -23.20
C SER A 843 -20.57 1.14 -22.12
N PRO A 844 -21.40 0.08 -21.97
CA PRO A 844 -21.12 -0.98 -21.01
C PRO A 844 -19.80 -1.72 -21.21
N LYS A 845 -19.15 -1.53 -22.36
CA LYS A 845 -17.88 -2.18 -22.73
C LYS A 845 -16.73 -1.19 -22.98
N TRP A 846 -16.99 0.11 -22.95
CA TRP A 846 -15.98 1.12 -23.21
C TRP A 846 -15.97 2.17 -22.12
N GLN A 847 -14.81 2.42 -21.55
CA GLN A 847 -14.57 3.50 -20.60
C GLN A 847 -13.41 4.37 -21.04
N LEU A 848 -13.62 5.66 -21.00
CA LEU A 848 -12.59 6.69 -21.17
C LEU A 848 -12.27 7.24 -19.78
N GLY A 849 -11.01 7.35 -19.45
CA GLY A 849 -10.55 7.97 -18.23
C GLY A 849 -9.27 8.77 -18.44
N GLY A 850 -8.90 9.50 -17.44
CA GLY A 850 -7.67 10.26 -17.49
C GLY A 850 -7.70 11.49 -16.61
N GLY A 851 -6.60 12.23 -16.68
CA GLY A 851 -6.45 13.46 -15.95
C GLY A 851 -5.44 14.40 -16.60
N PHE A 852 -5.47 15.63 -16.15
CA PHE A 852 -4.50 16.62 -16.56
C PHE A 852 -4.15 17.58 -15.44
N TYR A 853 -2.92 18.06 -15.48
CA TYR A 853 -2.39 19.12 -14.62
C TYR A 853 -2.18 20.36 -15.46
N PHE A 854 -2.90 21.40 -15.12
CA PHE A 854 -2.89 22.66 -15.86
C PHE A 854 -2.52 23.83 -14.94
N ASP A 855 -1.53 24.60 -15.33
CA ASP A 855 -1.18 25.86 -14.69
C ASP A 855 -1.90 27.02 -15.40
N ILE A 856 -2.83 27.65 -14.68
CA ILE A 856 -3.66 28.73 -15.24
C ILE A 856 -2.84 29.97 -15.59
N ILE A 857 -1.80 30.27 -14.79
CA ILE A 857 -0.99 31.48 -14.95
C ILE A 857 -0.10 31.38 -16.18
N THR A 858 0.64 30.30 -16.26
CA THR A 858 1.54 30.06 -17.39
C THR A 858 0.78 29.57 -18.63
N ARG A 859 -0.50 29.20 -18.47
CA ARG A 859 -1.36 28.60 -19.51
C ARG A 859 -0.73 27.35 -20.12
N LYS A 860 0.02 26.60 -19.32
CA LYS A 860 0.71 25.40 -19.77
C LYS A 860 0.07 24.14 -19.19
N LEU A 861 -0.13 23.19 -20.07
CA LEU A 861 -0.44 21.83 -19.69
C LEU A 861 0.87 21.18 -19.23
N GLN A 862 0.97 20.87 -17.93
CA GLN A 862 2.19 20.32 -17.34
C GLN A 862 2.29 18.82 -17.61
N ALA A 863 1.20 18.12 -17.44
CA ALA A 863 1.10 16.69 -17.72
C ALA A 863 -0.36 16.32 -17.99
N SER A 864 -0.56 15.36 -18.85
CA SER A 864 -1.86 14.71 -19.01
C SER A 864 -1.68 13.22 -19.26
N ASN A 865 -2.59 12.45 -18.72
CA ASN A 865 -2.72 11.03 -19.01
C ASN A 865 -4.15 10.73 -19.39
N PHE A 866 -4.34 10.00 -20.47
CA PHE A 866 -5.63 9.53 -20.91
C PHE A 866 -5.55 8.03 -21.16
N PHE A 867 -6.59 7.32 -20.78
CA PHE A 867 -6.70 5.91 -21.11
C PHE A 867 -8.08 5.60 -21.66
N LEU A 868 -8.11 4.71 -22.63
CA LEU A 868 -9.32 4.14 -23.19
C LEU A 868 -9.29 2.64 -22.96
N THR A 869 -10.26 2.14 -22.20
CA THR A 869 -10.33 0.72 -21.87
C THR A 869 -11.57 0.09 -22.52
N ARG A 870 -11.37 -1.07 -23.10
CA ARG A 870 -12.43 -1.89 -23.71
C ARG A 870 -12.50 -3.26 -23.06
N ASP A 871 -13.70 -3.62 -22.64
CA ASP A 871 -14.04 -4.98 -22.21
C ASP A 871 -14.30 -5.87 -23.42
N MET A 872 -13.51 -6.95 -23.59
CA MET A 872 -13.53 -7.88 -24.72
C MET A 872 -13.80 -9.31 -24.24
N HIS A 873 -14.80 -9.54 -23.40
CA HIS A 873 -15.16 -10.84 -22.82
C HIS A 873 -14.02 -11.51 -22.04
N CYS A 874 -13.09 -12.19 -22.71
CA CYS A 874 -11.94 -12.88 -22.07
C CYS A 874 -10.70 -12.00 -21.91
N TRP A 875 -10.66 -10.84 -22.57
CA TRP A 875 -9.56 -9.89 -22.58
C TRP A 875 -10.04 -8.50 -22.23
N GLN A 876 -9.12 -7.69 -21.78
CA GLN A 876 -9.29 -6.26 -21.60
C GLN A 876 -8.21 -5.55 -22.40
N MET A 877 -8.61 -4.66 -23.29
CA MET A 877 -7.69 -3.79 -24.03
C MET A 877 -7.64 -2.43 -23.35
N THR A 878 -6.43 -1.94 -23.10
CA THR A 878 -6.21 -0.58 -22.60
C THR A 878 -5.25 0.16 -23.52
N ILE A 879 -5.61 1.37 -23.87
CA ILE A 879 -4.78 2.30 -24.63
C ILE A 879 -4.48 3.45 -23.68
N ASP A 880 -3.19 3.65 -23.35
CA ASP A 880 -2.72 4.74 -22.49
C ASP A 880 -1.95 5.74 -23.31
N ILE A 881 -2.30 7.02 -23.13
CA ILE A 881 -1.64 8.16 -23.76
C ILE A 881 -1.17 9.09 -22.66
N ASN A 882 0.12 9.27 -22.54
CA ASN A 882 0.71 10.21 -21.60
C ASN A 882 1.39 11.35 -22.37
N VAL A 883 1.08 12.57 -21.98
CA VAL A 883 1.66 13.79 -22.55
C VAL A 883 2.19 14.65 -21.41
N GLY A 884 3.50 14.86 -21.39
CA GLY A 884 4.19 15.64 -20.38
C GLY A 884 5.63 15.89 -20.84
N LEU A 885 6.58 15.72 -19.92
CA LEU A 885 8.02 15.74 -20.25
C LEU A 885 8.38 14.67 -21.28
N TYR A 886 7.68 13.55 -21.28
CA TYR A 886 7.76 12.46 -22.24
C TYR A 886 6.38 12.18 -22.79
N LYS A 887 6.32 11.94 -24.08
CA LYS A 887 5.11 11.48 -24.74
C LYS A 887 5.18 9.96 -24.86
N SER A 888 4.19 9.26 -24.36
CA SER A 888 4.11 7.81 -24.52
C SER A 888 2.74 7.37 -24.94
N PHE A 889 2.69 6.40 -25.83
CA PHE A 889 1.51 5.71 -26.26
C PHE A 889 1.70 4.22 -26.00
N THR A 890 0.82 3.62 -25.22
CA THR A 890 0.92 2.22 -24.82
C THR A 890 -0.38 1.50 -25.14
N ILE A 891 -0.30 0.39 -25.82
CA ILE A 891 -1.43 -0.55 -25.99
C ILE A 891 -1.15 -1.75 -25.14
N THR A 892 -2.06 -2.08 -24.24
CA THR A 892 -1.98 -3.25 -23.39
C THR A 892 -3.20 -4.13 -23.60
N LEU A 893 -2.98 -5.41 -23.82
CA LEU A 893 -4.00 -6.42 -23.92
C LEU A 893 -3.81 -7.44 -22.80
N ASN A 894 -4.71 -7.41 -21.81
CA ASN A 894 -4.64 -8.24 -20.61
C ASN A 894 -5.71 -9.33 -20.64
N PRO A 895 -5.36 -10.61 -20.38
CA PRO A 895 -6.37 -11.63 -20.11
C PRO A 895 -7.06 -11.31 -18.77
N LYS A 896 -8.38 -11.47 -18.73
CA LYS A 896 -9.17 -11.24 -17.51
C LYS A 896 -8.95 -12.32 -16.46
N SER A 897 -8.55 -13.51 -16.85
CA SER A 897 -8.26 -14.60 -15.94
C SER A 897 -6.98 -14.34 -15.14
N GLY A 898 -7.06 -14.45 -13.81
CA GLY A 898 -5.93 -14.27 -12.93
C GLY A 898 -4.78 -15.26 -13.18
N ILE A 899 -5.08 -16.47 -13.68
CA ILE A 899 -4.08 -17.49 -14.03
C ILE A 899 -3.20 -17.08 -15.22
N LEU A 900 -3.75 -16.34 -16.17
CA LEU A 900 -3.06 -15.94 -17.40
C LEU A 900 -2.55 -14.49 -17.35
N ARG A 901 -2.60 -13.83 -16.22
CA ARG A 901 -2.24 -12.42 -16.06
C ARG A 901 -0.83 -12.09 -16.59
N ASP A 902 0.11 -13.00 -16.47
CA ASP A 902 1.47 -12.82 -16.97
C ASP A 902 1.61 -12.90 -18.50
N LEU A 903 0.56 -13.37 -19.19
CA LEU A 903 0.50 -13.40 -20.67
C LEU A 903 -0.01 -12.09 -21.29
N ARG A 904 0.13 -10.98 -20.59
CA ARG A 904 -0.23 -9.66 -21.12
C ARG A 904 0.65 -9.30 -22.33
N ILE A 905 0.01 -8.74 -23.35
CA ILE A 905 0.68 -8.19 -24.52
C ILE A 905 0.75 -6.68 -24.32
N ASN A 906 1.96 -6.15 -24.23
CA ASN A 906 2.18 -4.73 -24.03
C ASN A 906 3.07 -4.19 -25.15
N LYS A 907 2.62 -3.15 -25.85
CA LYS A 907 3.43 -2.45 -26.84
C LYS A 907 3.45 -0.96 -26.51
N ARG A 908 4.63 -0.45 -26.20
CA ARG A 908 4.86 0.93 -25.85
C ARG A 908 5.65 1.64 -26.94
N PHE A 909 5.21 2.84 -27.28
CA PHE A 909 5.91 3.79 -28.11
C PHE A 909 6.27 5.00 -27.26
N MET A 910 7.51 5.40 -27.24
CA MET A 910 7.99 6.57 -26.49
C MET A 910 8.64 7.55 -27.45
N GLN A 911 8.30 8.82 -27.29
CA GLN A 911 8.94 9.94 -27.97
C GLN A 911 9.50 10.88 -26.89
N GLN A 912 10.79 11.16 -26.97
CA GLN A 912 11.43 12.15 -26.10
C GLN A 912 11.14 13.58 -26.55
#